data_57c8c48b3fd54f26165fd6b509bf0c37
#
_entry.id   57c8c48b3fd54f26165fd6b509bf0c37
#
_cell.length_a   1.000
_cell.length_b   1.000
_cell.length_c   1.000
_cell.angle_alpha   90.00
_cell.angle_beta   90.00
_cell.angle_gamma   90.00
#
_symmetry.space_group_name_H-M   'P 1'
#
loop_
_entity.id
_entity.type
_entity.pdbx_description
1 polymer ?
#
loop_
_entity_poly.entity_id
_entity_poly.type
_entity_poly.pdbx_seq_one_letter_code
_entity_poly.pdbx_strand_id
1 'polypeptide(L)'
;MEDNKNNITLRNITTEIENSFLDYSMSVIVSRALPDVRDGLKPVHRRILYAFNDLGLTYDKPYKKSAFVVGEVMAKYHPHGDSATYGTIVRLAQDFNSRYPMVDGQGNFGSIDGDGAAAMRYTEARMSKIASEMLRDINKDTVDMQDNYDGTKQEPKVLPSRIPNLLVNGSSGIAVGMATNIPPHNLGEIIDGVIALADNSEITIAELMTKIKGPDFPTGAYLLGRSGIVKAYTTGRGSVIMRGKTEIEQMKNGKERIIITEIPYQVNKAKLVEKIAELARDKKIEGITDLRDESNLKGMRIVIELRRDVNSNVILNNLYKLTPLQGSFGVNMIALVDGVPKLLNLKEVLYYYLEHQKEVVVRRTRFDLNKAKARAHILEGLRIALDNIDRIISLIRGSQTTEEAKSGLINEFSLSEIQAQAILDMRLQRLTGLERDKIEEEYKKLMELIEDLEDILAKPERVLEIVKEELLEVKEKFGDKRRSVIIEGQVDQIENEDLIEKEQIIITLSHNQYIKRLAASTYKSQGRGGRGVNGMTTNDEDNVAYMLSCSTHDHILFFTDKGKVYTLKGYEINQMSRQSKGIPIINLLEIEKEEKVNSIIAISDLQEEGTSLMFSTRFGIVKKSKLGDYASILKKGKIALKLDEGDSLIDVQRITDEQDIMIVTANGQAIRINAEKVRQMGRVSRGVKGITLSPDDYVIGMEVVDESKKILTVTENGIGKISKSTEFNVINRGGKGVKVAKVTKKTGKIVAVKSVSGNEDLMIMTDQGIIIRIDVSAISTLGRTATGVKVINLVDDQKVATVTLAAKEEISEE
;
A
#
# COMPACT_ATOMS: atom_id res chain seq x y z
N MET A 1 52.36 -34.48 51.41
CA MET A 1 52.25 -33.48 50.31
C MET A 1 51.54 -34.17 49.19
N GLU A 2 50.25 -34.11 49.21
CA GLU A 2 49.41 -34.71 48.14
C GLU A 2 49.18 -33.66 47.11
N ASP A 3 49.48 -34.05 45.86
CA ASP A 3 49.36 -33.24 44.66
C ASP A 3 47.90 -32.86 44.46
N ASN A 4 47.60 -31.59 44.67
CA ASN A 4 46.38 -30.97 44.17
C ASN A 4 46.44 -30.96 42.61
N LYS A 5 46.04 -32.03 41.98
CA LYS A 5 45.81 -32.07 40.55
C LYS A 5 44.63 -31.15 40.24
N ASN A 6 44.94 -29.92 39.78
CA ASN A 6 44.02 -29.01 39.19
C ASN A 6 43.24 -29.78 38.12
N ASN A 7 41.93 -29.98 38.33
CA ASN A 7 41.00 -30.51 37.33
C ASN A 7 40.81 -29.46 36.21
N ILE A 8 41.83 -29.23 35.42
CA ILE A 8 41.76 -28.42 34.21
C ILE A 8 41.25 -29.33 33.09
N THR A 9 40.01 -29.19 32.74
CA THR A 9 39.43 -29.84 31.56
C THR A 9 39.69 -28.96 30.33
N LEU A 10 40.49 -29.44 29.40
CA LEU A 10 40.69 -28.78 28.10
C LEU A 10 39.45 -28.95 27.28
N ARG A 11 38.78 -27.84 26.93
CA ARG A 11 37.63 -27.80 26.00
C ARG A 11 38.05 -27.09 24.74
N ASN A 12 37.60 -27.63 23.58
CA ASN A 12 37.78 -26.95 22.30
C ASN A 12 36.83 -25.73 22.27
N ILE A 13 37.37 -24.54 22.11
CA ILE A 13 36.61 -23.29 22.08
C ILE A 13 35.56 -23.27 20.99
N THR A 14 35.84 -23.86 19.81
CA THR A 14 34.88 -23.94 18.69
C THR A 14 33.67 -24.77 19.10
N THR A 15 33.88 -25.95 19.67
CA THR A 15 32.76 -26.84 20.10
C THR A 15 31.96 -26.20 21.25
N GLU A 16 32.61 -25.50 22.18
CA GLU A 16 31.95 -24.81 23.27
C GLU A 16 31.09 -23.65 22.77
N ILE A 17 31.63 -22.87 21.81
CA ILE A 17 30.86 -21.78 21.19
C ILE A 17 29.67 -22.32 20.36
N GLU A 18 29.88 -23.40 19.60
CA GLU A 18 28.82 -24.05 18.81
C GLU A 18 27.69 -24.53 19.72
N ASN A 19 27.96 -25.24 20.77
CA ASN A 19 26.99 -25.75 21.74
C ASN A 19 26.25 -24.60 22.44
N SER A 20 27.01 -23.63 22.97
CA SER A 20 26.42 -22.48 23.67
C SER A 20 25.56 -21.62 22.76
N PHE A 21 25.95 -21.45 21.48
CA PHE A 21 25.16 -20.72 20.50
C PHE A 21 23.87 -21.48 20.11
N LEU A 22 23.98 -22.81 20.01
CA LEU A 22 22.79 -23.65 19.73
C LEU A 22 21.79 -23.56 20.90
N ASP A 23 22.25 -23.71 22.15
CA ASP A 23 21.40 -23.61 23.34
C ASP A 23 20.74 -22.22 23.44
N TYR A 24 21.55 -21.16 23.24
CA TYR A 24 21.01 -19.80 23.20
C TYR A 24 19.98 -19.62 22.08
N SER A 25 20.27 -20.10 20.87
CA SER A 25 19.36 -19.99 19.73
C SER A 25 18.04 -20.71 19.98
N MET A 26 18.10 -21.93 20.52
CA MET A 26 16.90 -22.70 20.88
C MET A 26 16.09 -21.97 21.96
N SER A 27 16.74 -21.44 23.00
CA SER A 27 16.08 -20.67 24.05
C SER A 27 15.38 -19.44 23.48
N VAL A 28 16.05 -18.67 22.59
CA VAL A 28 15.46 -17.47 21.97
C VAL A 28 14.27 -17.84 21.07
N ILE A 29 14.36 -18.93 20.31
CA ILE A 29 13.30 -19.38 19.41
C ILE A 29 12.08 -19.85 20.21
N VAL A 30 12.27 -20.81 21.12
CA VAL A 30 11.16 -21.51 21.79
C VAL A 30 10.65 -20.73 23.01
N SER A 31 11.55 -20.09 23.78
CA SER A 31 11.19 -19.54 25.10
C SER A 31 11.12 -18.01 25.13
N ARG A 32 11.23 -17.30 23.98
CA ARG A 32 11.26 -15.82 23.99
C ARG A 32 10.53 -15.16 22.83
N ALA A 33 10.91 -15.46 21.58
CA ALA A 33 10.56 -14.61 20.44
C ALA A 33 9.32 -15.05 19.69
N LEU A 34 9.05 -16.36 19.60
CA LEU A 34 7.94 -16.89 18.81
C LEU A 34 6.72 -17.21 19.67
N PRO A 35 5.50 -16.96 19.13
CA PRO A 35 4.25 -17.33 19.78
C PRO A 35 3.94 -18.82 19.59
N ASP A 36 3.22 -19.43 20.55
CA ASP A 36 2.60 -20.72 20.35
C ASP A 36 1.37 -20.57 19.44
N VAL A 37 1.15 -21.51 18.53
CA VAL A 37 0.04 -21.44 17.57
C VAL A 37 -1.32 -21.53 18.24
N ARG A 38 -1.43 -22.21 19.39
CA ARG A 38 -2.67 -22.51 20.12
C ARG A 38 -3.25 -21.30 20.82
N ASP A 39 -2.42 -20.54 21.57
CA ASP A 39 -2.86 -19.37 22.33
C ASP A 39 -2.34 -18.02 21.76
N GLY A 40 -1.46 -18.06 20.77
CA GLY A 40 -0.91 -16.87 20.12
C GLY A 40 0.01 -16.04 21.01
N LEU A 41 0.46 -16.57 22.13
CA LEU A 41 1.23 -15.83 23.13
C LEU A 41 2.71 -16.24 23.13
N LYS A 42 3.58 -15.27 23.36
CA LYS A 42 4.95 -15.51 23.80
C LYS A 42 4.95 -15.83 25.29
N PRO A 43 6.00 -16.50 25.81
CA PRO A 43 6.07 -16.84 27.23
C PRO A 43 5.85 -15.66 28.18
N VAL A 44 6.40 -14.48 27.88
CA VAL A 44 6.23 -13.29 28.72
C VAL A 44 4.77 -12.82 28.80
N HIS A 45 4.04 -12.84 27.67
CA HIS A 45 2.63 -12.48 27.63
C HIS A 45 1.78 -13.45 28.40
N ARG A 46 2.04 -14.76 28.23
CA ARG A 46 1.33 -15.84 28.96
C ARG A 46 1.54 -15.73 30.46
N ARG A 47 2.75 -15.50 30.91
CA ARG A 47 3.11 -15.31 32.32
C ARG A 47 2.44 -14.08 32.93
N ILE A 48 2.37 -12.98 32.20
CA ILE A 48 1.67 -11.75 32.64
C ILE A 48 0.17 -12.03 32.84
N LEU A 49 -0.51 -12.65 31.86
CA LEU A 49 -1.93 -12.95 31.95
C LEU A 49 -2.22 -13.96 33.07
N TYR A 50 -1.35 -14.98 33.23
CA TYR A 50 -1.46 -15.94 34.31
C TYR A 50 -1.26 -15.30 35.68
N ALA A 51 -0.31 -14.39 35.83
CA ALA A 51 -0.10 -13.64 37.07
C ALA A 51 -1.30 -12.74 37.41
N PHE A 52 -1.95 -12.10 36.47
CA PHE A 52 -3.18 -11.37 36.71
C PHE A 52 -4.28 -12.28 37.26
N ASN A 53 -4.39 -13.52 36.73
CA ASN A 53 -5.34 -14.51 37.19
C ASN A 53 -5.00 -15.03 38.58
N ASP A 54 -3.74 -15.34 38.87
CA ASP A 54 -3.26 -15.80 40.20
C ASP A 54 -3.49 -14.74 41.28
N LEU A 55 -3.35 -13.46 40.92
CA LEU A 55 -3.67 -12.33 41.80
C LEU A 55 -5.18 -12.02 41.92
N GLY A 56 -6.03 -12.69 41.15
CA GLY A 56 -7.46 -12.41 41.10
C GLY A 56 -7.80 -11.02 40.55
N LEU A 57 -6.92 -10.41 39.75
CA LEU A 57 -7.10 -9.08 39.17
C LEU A 57 -7.89 -9.13 37.86
N THR A 58 -9.11 -9.60 37.94
CA THR A 58 -10.07 -9.69 36.85
C THR A 58 -10.72 -8.31 36.56
N TYR A 59 -11.38 -8.18 35.41
CA TYR A 59 -11.99 -6.94 34.92
C TYR A 59 -13.04 -6.31 35.88
N ASP A 60 -13.64 -7.13 36.74
CA ASP A 60 -14.65 -6.75 37.76
C ASP A 60 -14.04 -6.30 39.09
N LYS A 61 -12.72 -6.44 39.26
CA LYS A 61 -12.00 -6.06 40.48
C LYS A 61 -11.36 -4.67 40.34
N PRO A 62 -11.06 -3.99 41.45
CA PRO A 62 -10.33 -2.73 41.45
C PRO A 62 -8.95 -2.86 40.78
N TYR A 63 -8.50 -1.78 40.14
CA TYR A 63 -7.15 -1.68 39.63
C TYR A 63 -6.09 -1.82 40.73
N LYS A 64 -4.93 -2.33 40.35
CA LYS A 64 -3.72 -2.36 41.19
C LYS A 64 -2.58 -1.62 40.50
N LYS A 65 -1.64 -1.07 41.27
CA LYS A 65 -0.44 -0.43 40.73
C LYS A 65 0.31 -1.40 39.81
N SER A 66 0.71 -0.92 38.65
CA SER A 66 1.45 -1.74 37.67
C SER A 66 2.74 -2.32 38.27
N ALA A 67 3.40 -1.57 39.18
CA ALA A 67 4.57 -2.03 39.90
C ALA A 67 4.33 -3.29 40.71
N PHE A 68 3.12 -3.44 41.33
CA PHE A 68 2.75 -4.64 42.06
C PHE A 68 2.64 -5.85 41.14
N VAL A 69 2.00 -5.71 39.98
CA VAL A 69 1.87 -6.76 38.97
C VAL A 69 3.23 -7.17 38.41
N VAL A 70 4.07 -6.19 38.06
CA VAL A 70 5.44 -6.40 37.57
C VAL A 70 6.25 -7.20 38.57
N GLY A 71 6.22 -6.80 39.87
CA GLY A 71 6.92 -7.50 40.97
C GLY A 71 6.47 -8.96 41.07
N GLU A 72 5.18 -9.24 40.98
CA GLU A 72 4.63 -10.60 41.08
C GLU A 72 5.06 -11.46 39.87
N VAL A 73 4.99 -10.91 38.66
CA VAL A 73 5.43 -11.61 37.42
C VAL A 73 6.90 -11.98 37.52
N MET A 74 7.75 -11.04 37.94
CA MET A 74 9.18 -11.26 38.06
C MET A 74 9.54 -12.25 39.15
N ALA A 75 8.88 -12.15 40.31
CA ALA A 75 9.19 -13.00 41.45
C ALA A 75 8.79 -14.46 41.22
N LYS A 76 7.66 -14.71 40.53
CA LYS A 76 7.10 -16.07 40.40
C LYS A 76 7.36 -16.74 39.06
N TYR A 77 7.39 -15.99 37.96
CA TYR A 77 7.26 -16.59 36.61
C TYR A 77 8.34 -16.14 35.62
N HIS A 78 8.78 -14.84 35.64
CA HIS A 78 9.60 -14.29 34.56
C HIS A 78 10.81 -13.51 35.13
N PRO A 79 11.96 -14.18 35.41
CA PRO A 79 13.11 -13.59 36.10
C PRO A 79 13.93 -12.70 35.15
N HIS A 80 13.31 -11.67 34.58
CA HIS A 80 13.93 -10.69 33.68
C HIS A 80 13.66 -9.27 34.15
N GLY A 81 14.28 -8.26 33.50
CA GLY A 81 14.19 -6.86 33.92
C GLY A 81 12.75 -6.32 34.02
N ASP A 82 12.51 -5.52 35.04
CA ASP A 82 11.24 -4.87 35.35
C ASP A 82 10.73 -4.00 34.21
N SER A 83 11.64 -3.25 33.56
CA SER A 83 11.32 -2.38 32.42
C SER A 83 10.81 -3.15 31.21
N ALA A 84 11.34 -4.37 30.94
CA ALA A 84 10.87 -5.22 29.86
C ALA A 84 9.48 -5.79 30.15
N THR A 85 9.24 -6.24 31.37
CA THR A 85 7.95 -6.75 31.84
C THR A 85 6.89 -5.64 31.82
N TYR A 86 7.21 -4.47 32.39
CA TYR A 86 6.31 -3.32 32.34
C TYR A 86 6.01 -2.86 30.91
N GLY A 87 7.03 -2.74 30.06
CA GLY A 87 6.86 -2.40 28.65
C GLY A 87 5.95 -3.36 27.89
N THR A 88 5.93 -4.64 28.28
CA THR A 88 5.01 -5.63 27.72
C THR A 88 3.58 -5.40 28.21
N ILE A 89 3.36 -5.14 29.50
CA ILE A 89 2.04 -4.78 30.06
C ILE A 89 1.50 -3.54 29.36
N VAL A 90 2.35 -2.52 29.16
CA VAL A 90 2.00 -1.29 28.44
C VAL A 90 1.50 -1.59 27.04
N ARG A 91 2.22 -2.40 26.27
CA ARG A 91 1.82 -2.76 24.89
C ARG A 91 0.50 -3.52 24.85
N LEU A 92 0.25 -4.41 25.81
CA LEU A 92 -1.01 -5.15 25.92
C LEU A 92 -2.22 -4.27 26.26
N ALA A 93 -1.97 -3.06 26.81
CA ALA A 93 -3.01 -2.09 27.15
C ALA A 93 -3.26 -1.05 26.03
N GLN A 94 -2.35 -0.89 25.07
CA GLN A 94 -2.46 0.14 24.03
C GLN A 94 -3.42 -0.30 22.93
N ASP A 95 -4.47 0.47 22.68
CA ASP A 95 -5.52 0.23 21.69
C ASP A 95 -5.08 0.49 20.24
N PHE A 96 -3.99 1.24 20.06
CA PHE A 96 -3.33 1.45 18.76
C PHE A 96 -2.28 0.38 18.43
N ASN A 97 -1.93 -0.48 19.38
CA ASN A 97 -0.96 -1.57 19.23
C ASN A 97 -1.66 -2.93 19.15
N SER A 98 -2.66 -3.16 20.00
CA SER A 98 -3.43 -4.41 20.06
C SER A 98 -4.82 -4.18 19.49
N ARG A 99 -5.27 -5.05 18.57
CA ARG A 99 -6.62 -4.95 18.01
C ARG A 99 -7.70 -5.18 19.07
N TYR A 100 -7.41 -6.08 20.03
CA TYR A 100 -8.21 -6.35 21.23
C TYR A 100 -7.27 -6.35 22.43
N PRO A 101 -7.15 -5.23 23.17
CA PRO A 101 -6.26 -5.11 24.31
C PRO A 101 -6.55 -6.14 25.40
N MET A 102 -5.51 -6.80 25.91
CA MET A 102 -5.61 -7.82 26.96
C MET A 102 -5.48 -7.26 28.37
N VAL A 103 -4.97 -6.05 28.50
CA VAL A 103 -4.81 -5.33 29.76
C VAL A 103 -5.70 -4.10 29.75
N ASP A 104 -6.43 -3.87 30.82
CA ASP A 104 -7.18 -2.64 31.10
C ASP A 104 -6.32 -1.77 32.01
N GLY A 105 -5.83 -0.65 31.44
CA GLY A 105 -4.91 0.26 32.08
C GLY A 105 -5.55 1.57 32.49
N GLN A 106 -5.20 2.07 33.68
CA GLN A 106 -5.58 3.40 34.18
C GLN A 106 -4.36 4.28 34.36
N GLY A 107 -4.38 5.48 33.78
CA GLY A 107 -3.27 6.42 33.75
C GLY A 107 -2.67 6.58 32.34
N ASN A 108 -1.44 7.07 32.26
CA ASN A 108 -0.75 7.28 31.01
C ASN A 108 0.01 6.00 30.58
N PHE A 109 -0.51 5.31 29.59
CA PHE A 109 0.11 4.12 28.95
C PHE A 109 0.79 4.45 27.62
N GLY A 110 1.18 5.69 27.39
CA GLY A 110 1.76 6.17 26.15
C GLY A 110 0.71 6.59 25.11
N SER A 111 1.19 7.09 23.98
CA SER A 111 0.34 7.58 22.90
C SER A 111 0.84 7.12 21.52
N ILE A 112 -0.01 7.30 20.50
CA ILE A 112 0.36 7.06 19.09
C ILE A 112 1.44 8.03 18.58
N ASP A 113 1.70 9.11 19.31
CA ASP A 113 2.79 10.06 19.08
C ASP A 113 4.16 9.52 19.51
N GLY A 114 4.16 8.36 20.17
CA GLY A 114 5.36 7.72 20.66
C GLY A 114 5.80 8.19 22.03
N ASP A 115 4.94 8.92 22.75
CA ASP A 115 5.17 9.23 24.15
C ASP A 115 5.26 7.95 24.95
N GLY A 116 6.22 7.89 25.84
CA GLY A 116 6.39 6.77 26.77
C GLY A 116 5.26 6.70 27.79
N ALA A 117 4.99 5.50 28.30
CA ALA A 117 4.12 5.35 29.47
C ALA A 117 4.74 6.01 30.71
N ALA A 118 3.89 6.47 31.61
CA ALA A 118 4.34 6.93 32.92
C ALA A 118 5.00 5.78 33.71
N ALA A 119 5.86 6.08 34.66
CA ALA A 119 6.51 5.06 35.48
C ALA A 119 5.48 4.14 36.17
N MET A 120 5.78 2.85 36.29
CA MET A 120 4.87 1.80 36.79
C MET A 120 4.29 2.05 38.19
N ARG A 121 4.91 2.95 38.97
CA ARG A 121 4.39 3.39 40.29
C ARG A 121 3.19 4.34 40.18
N TYR A 122 2.96 4.98 39.02
CA TYR A 122 1.84 5.89 38.77
C TYR A 122 0.68 5.21 38.07
N THR A 123 0.97 4.29 37.16
CA THR A 123 -0.06 3.57 36.40
C THR A 123 -0.68 2.44 37.19
N GLU A 124 -1.90 2.07 36.83
CA GLU A 124 -2.63 0.96 37.41
C GLU A 124 -3.15 0.04 36.30
N ALA A 125 -3.23 -1.25 36.59
CA ALA A 125 -3.65 -2.23 35.61
C ALA A 125 -4.50 -3.34 36.22
N ARG A 126 -5.33 -3.94 35.40
CA ARG A 126 -6.06 -5.19 35.62
C ARG A 126 -6.26 -5.93 34.30
N MET A 127 -6.74 -7.14 34.34
CA MET A 127 -7.09 -7.91 33.15
C MET A 127 -8.30 -7.27 32.45
N SER A 128 -8.29 -7.18 31.14
CA SER A 128 -9.46 -6.76 30.36
C SER A 128 -10.52 -7.85 30.34
N LYS A 129 -11.76 -7.47 29.99
CA LYS A 129 -12.88 -8.43 29.93
C LYS A 129 -12.62 -9.54 28.90
N ILE A 130 -12.05 -9.22 27.75
CA ILE A 130 -11.74 -10.21 26.72
C ILE A 130 -10.61 -11.14 27.14
N ALA A 131 -9.62 -10.65 27.89
CA ALA A 131 -8.50 -11.46 28.38
C ALA A 131 -8.96 -12.58 29.34
N SER A 132 -10.11 -12.38 30.01
CA SER A 132 -10.67 -13.44 30.88
C SER A 132 -11.06 -14.70 30.11
N GLU A 133 -11.40 -14.57 28.81
CA GLU A 133 -11.69 -15.73 27.95
C GLU A 133 -10.43 -16.52 27.56
N MET A 134 -9.24 -15.91 27.66
CA MET A 134 -7.96 -16.63 27.47
C MET A 134 -7.67 -17.63 28.59
N LEU A 135 -8.15 -17.35 29.80
CA LEU A 135 -7.84 -18.08 31.03
C LEU A 135 -9.04 -18.89 31.55
N ARG A 136 -10.17 -18.83 30.85
CA ARG A 136 -11.40 -19.51 31.28
C ARG A 136 -11.14 -20.99 31.40
N ASP A 137 -11.64 -21.58 32.48
CA ASP A 137 -11.50 -22.99 32.82
C ASP A 137 -10.05 -23.50 33.04
N ILE A 138 -9.06 -22.61 33.24
CA ILE A 138 -7.68 -23.02 33.50
C ILE A 138 -7.51 -23.90 34.74
N ASN A 139 -8.41 -23.76 35.71
CA ASN A 139 -8.43 -24.57 36.96
C ASN A 139 -9.10 -25.93 36.79
N LYS A 140 -9.49 -26.33 35.57
CA LYS A 140 -10.16 -27.62 35.29
C LYS A 140 -9.26 -28.60 34.52
N ASP A 141 -7.96 -28.53 34.74
CA ASP A 141 -6.97 -29.40 34.10
C ASP A 141 -7.02 -29.36 32.54
N THR A 142 -7.37 -28.19 31.99
CA THR A 142 -7.57 -27.99 30.54
C THR A 142 -6.27 -27.94 29.75
N VAL A 143 -5.15 -27.58 30.39
CA VAL A 143 -3.83 -27.41 29.77
C VAL A 143 -2.74 -28.01 30.69
N ASP A 144 -1.59 -28.34 30.08
CA ASP A 144 -0.46 -28.84 30.84
C ASP A 144 0.22 -27.72 31.62
N MET A 145 0.61 -28.05 32.82
CA MET A 145 1.42 -27.19 33.70
C MET A 145 2.90 -27.62 33.62
N GLN A 146 3.80 -26.70 33.88
CA GLN A 146 5.24 -26.94 34.03
C GLN A 146 5.76 -26.16 35.23
N ASP A 147 6.91 -26.58 35.75
CA ASP A 147 7.57 -25.86 36.83
C ASP A 147 8.06 -24.49 36.28
N ASN A 148 7.98 -23.46 37.12
CA ASN A 148 8.61 -22.19 36.88
C ASN A 148 10.14 -22.27 36.91
N TYR A 149 10.83 -21.15 36.75
CA TYR A 149 12.30 -21.10 36.65
C TYR A 149 13.06 -21.65 37.86
N ASP A 150 12.46 -21.67 39.04
CA ASP A 150 13.07 -22.17 40.32
C ASP A 150 12.40 -23.43 40.89
N GLY A 151 11.39 -23.96 40.22
CA GLY A 151 10.64 -25.16 40.64
C GLY A 151 9.72 -24.96 41.85
N THR A 152 9.50 -23.73 42.33
CA THR A 152 8.67 -23.44 43.48
C THR A 152 7.20 -23.26 43.17
N LYS A 153 6.88 -22.95 41.90
CA LYS A 153 5.51 -22.74 41.38
C LYS A 153 5.34 -23.45 40.07
N GLN A 154 4.09 -23.59 39.64
CA GLN A 154 3.74 -24.09 38.32
C GLN A 154 3.16 -22.97 37.48
N GLU A 155 3.47 -23.01 36.19
CA GLU A 155 2.94 -22.12 35.17
C GLU A 155 2.38 -22.91 34.00
N PRO A 156 1.36 -22.41 33.27
CA PRO A 156 0.79 -23.12 32.13
C PRO A 156 1.73 -23.09 30.93
N LYS A 157 1.88 -24.25 30.25
CA LYS A 157 2.62 -24.33 28.96
C LYS A 157 1.92 -23.55 27.86
N VAL A 158 0.57 -23.52 27.89
CA VAL A 158 -0.31 -22.82 26.96
C VAL A 158 -1.58 -22.44 27.72
N LEU A 159 -2.28 -21.39 27.31
CA LEU A 159 -3.57 -21.02 27.89
C LEU A 159 -4.72 -21.75 27.16
N PRO A 160 -5.89 -21.96 27.83
CA PRO A 160 -7.08 -22.53 27.19
C PRO A 160 -7.57 -21.73 25.99
N SER A 161 -7.46 -20.42 26.04
CA SER A 161 -7.61 -19.48 24.93
C SER A 161 -8.88 -19.66 24.08
N ARG A 162 -10.06 -19.35 24.65
CA ARG A 162 -11.32 -19.37 23.87
C ARG A 162 -11.37 -18.35 22.70
N ILE A 163 -10.30 -17.61 22.49
CA ILE A 163 -10.13 -16.62 21.44
C ILE A 163 -9.00 -17.08 20.54
N PRO A 164 -9.14 -17.07 19.20
CA PRO A 164 -8.07 -17.36 18.25
C PRO A 164 -7.04 -16.23 18.20
N ASN A 165 -6.36 -16.00 19.34
CA ASN A 165 -5.59 -14.80 19.63
C ASN A 165 -4.41 -14.58 18.68
N LEU A 166 -3.79 -15.66 18.15
CA LEU A 166 -2.68 -15.55 17.21
C LEU A 166 -3.04 -14.68 15.98
N LEU A 167 -4.23 -14.91 15.42
CA LEU A 167 -4.70 -14.13 14.28
C LEU A 167 -5.41 -12.84 14.70
N VAL A 168 -6.14 -12.86 15.82
CA VAL A 168 -6.94 -11.72 16.28
C VAL A 168 -6.06 -10.53 16.68
N ASN A 169 -5.01 -10.73 17.49
CA ASN A 169 -4.08 -9.69 17.87
C ASN A 169 -2.77 -9.69 17.06
N GLY A 170 -2.51 -10.77 16.32
CA GLY A 170 -1.24 -10.95 15.63
C GLY A 170 -0.06 -11.15 16.57
N SER A 171 1.11 -11.26 16.02
CA SER A 171 2.37 -11.32 16.79
C SER A 171 3.55 -10.89 15.93
N SER A 172 4.51 -10.20 16.52
CA SER A 172 5.79 -9.88 15.86
C SER A 172 6.96 -10.24 16.75
N GLY A 173 8.01 -10.83 16.20
CA GLY A 173 9.18 -11.24 16.97
C GLY A 173 10.38 -11.56 16.11
N ILE A 174 11.58 -11.29 16.64
CA ILE A 174 12.84 -11.56 15.98
C ILE A 174 13.56 -12.62 16.80
N ALA A 175 13.76 -13.80 16.21
CA ALA A 175 14.52 -14.89 16.79
C ALA A 175 15.89 -15.03 16.09
N VAL A 176 16.66 -16.06 16.46
CA VAL A 176 17.91 -16.38 15.76
C VAL A 176 17.58 -17.09 14.45
N GLY A 177 18.02 -16.54 13.34
CA GLY A 177 17.80 -17.12 12.00
C GLY A 177 16.40 -17.01 11.43
N MET A 178 15.42 -16.50 12.19
CA MET A 178 14.04 -16.35 11.73
C MET A 178 13.32 -15.22 12.44
N ALA A 179 12.23 -14.74 11.84
CA ALA A 179 11.36 -13.74 12.45
C ALA A 179 9.91 -14.08 12.17
N THR A 180 9.01 -13.72 13.06
CA THR A 180 7.57 -13.79 12.85
C THR A 180 6.98 -12.40 12.76
N ASN A 181 5.97 -12.22 11.89
CA ASN A 181 5.21 -10.98 11.77
C ASN A 181 3.81 -11.30 11.26
N ILE A 182 2.92 -11.59 12.19
CA ILE A 182 1.54 -12.00 11.92
C ILE A 182 0.63 -10.80 12.14
N PRO A 183 -0.14 -10.36 11.13
CA PRO A 183 -1.01 -9.20 11.26
C PRO A 183 -2.24 -9.51 12.13
N PRO A 184 -2.82 -8.51 12.80
CA PRO A 184 -4.08 -8.64 13.51
C PRO A 184 -5.28 -8.73 12.55
N HIS A 185 -6.40 -9.31 13.03
CA HIS A 185 -7.61 -9.53 12.25
C HIS A 185 -8.87 -9.20 13.05
N ASN A 186 -10.00 -9.07 12.37
CA ASN A 186 -11.30 -8.93 13.00
C ASN A 186 -11.74 -10.23 13.66
N LEU A 187 -12.14 -10.15 14.93
CA LEU A 187 -12.54 -11.31 15.74
C LEU A 187 -13.69 -12.10 15.09
N GLY A 188 -14.72 -11.39 14.62
CA GLY A 188 -15.89 -12.02 14.01
C GLY A 188 -15.52 -12.79 12.74
N GLU A 189 -14.66 -12.21 11.87
CA GLU A 189 -14.20 -12.87 10.64
C GLU A 189 -13.39 -14.15 10.95
N ILE A 190 -12.50 -14.10 11.94
CA ILE A 190 -11.70 -15.27 12.32
C ILE A 190 -12.58 -16.37 12.91
N ILE A 191 -13.53 -16.03 13.80
CA ILE A 191 -14.47 -17.00 14.36
C ILE A 191 -15.30 -17.65 13.24
N ASP A 192 -15.82 -16.86 12.29
CA ASP A 192 -16.55 -17.40 11.15
C ASP A 192 -15.68 -18.36 10.30
N GLY A 193 -14.39 -18.04 10.18
CA GLY A 193 -13.43 -18.92 9.50
C GLY A 193 -13.17 -20.23 10.26
N VAL A 194 -13.04 -20.19 11.60
CA VAL A 194 -12.88 -21.39 12.43
C VAL A 194 -14.13 -22.27 12.35
N ILE A 195 -15.33 -21.68 12.42
CA ILE A 195 -16.59 -22.42 12.31
C ILE A 195 -16.72 -23.06 10.92
N ALA A 196 -16.40 -22.32 9.86
CA ALA A 196 -16.42 -22.87 8.50
C ALA A 196 -15.45 -24.06 8.32
N LEU A 197 -14.27 -24.02 8.95
CA LEU A 197 -13.32 -25.13 8.98
C LEU A 197 -13.85 -26.30 9.82
N ALA A 198 -14.52 -26.01 10.91
CA ALA A 198 -15.16 -27.02 11.77
C ALA A 198 -16.30 -27.73 11.06
N ASP A 199 -17.07 -27.03 10.19
CA ASP A 199 -18.14 -27.61 9.38
C ASP A 199 -17.63 -28.43 8.19
N ASN A 200 -16.50 -28.02 7.62
CA ASN A 200 -15.86 -28.67 6.46
C ASN A 200 -14.33 -28.68 6.59
N SER A 201 -13.76 -29.79 7.00
CA SER A 201 -12.30 -29.96 7.14
C SER A 201 -11.53 -29.80 5.82
N GLU A 202 -12.20 -30.07 4.68
CA GLU A 202 -11.60 -29.96 3.35
C GLU A 202 -11.75 -28.56 2.73
N ILE A 203 -12.28 -27.57 3.47
CA ILE A 203 -12.44 -26.20 2.99
C ILE A 203 -11.11 -25.65 2.46
N THR A 204 -11.17 -25.02 1.31
CA THR A 204 -9.99 -24.40 0.68
C THR A 204 -9.68 -23.04 1.29
N ILE A 205 -8.44 -22.57 1.14
CA ILE A 205 -8.04 -21.21 1.59
C ILE A 205 -8.87 -20.14 0.87
N ALA A 206 -9.20 -20.33 -0.41
CA ALA A 206 -10.02 -19.39 -1.17
C ALA A 206 -11.44 -19.25 -0.58
N GLU A 207 -12.06 -20.36 -0.16
CA GLU A 207 -13.34 -20.36 0.53
C GLU A 207 -13.25 -19.72 1.91
N LEU A 208 -12.19 -20.00 2.69
CA LEU A 208 -11.93 -19.34 3.97
C LEU A 208 -11.81 -17.83 3.81
N MET A 209 -11.21 -17.35 2.72
CA MET A 209 -11.09 -15.93 2.41
C MET A 209 -12.43 -15.24 2.09
N THR A 210 -13.50 -15.97 1.88
CA THR A 210 -14.86 -15.38 1.81
C THR A 210 -15.33 -14.91 3.18
N LYS A 211 -14.87 -15.55 4.27
CA LYS A 211 -15.15 -15.20 5.67
C LYS A 211 -14.08 -14.27 6.23
N ILE A 212 -12.80 -14.57 6.03
CA ILE A 212 -11.64 -13.80 6.50
C ILE A 212 -11.12 -12.97 5.33
N LYS A 213 -11.58 -11.73 5.24
CA LYS A 213 -11.31 -10.86 4.09
C LYS A 213 -9.85 -10.40 3.99
N GLY A 214 -9.19 -10.22 5.13
CA GLY A 214 -7.83 -9.72 5.22
C GLY A 214 -7.47 -9.25 6.63
N PRO A 215 -6.24 -8.76 6.86
CA PRO A 215 -5.84 -8.12 8.12
C PRO A 215 -6.77 -6.97 8.52
N ASP A 216 -6.91 -6.73 9.82
CA ASP A 216 -7.71 -5.65 10.38
C ASP A 216 -6.90 -4.93 11.47
N PHE A 217 -6.21 -3.86 11.07
CA PHE A 217 -5.28 -3.16 11.95
C PHE A 217 -6.00 -2.26 12.96
N PRO A 218 -5.48 -2.13 14.19
CA PRO A 218 -6.09 -1.30 15.24
C PRO A 218 -6.20 0.18 14.84
N THR A 219 -5.27 0.68 14.03
CA THR A 219 -5.24 2.08 13.55
C THR A 219 -6.10 2.33 12.31
N GLY A 220 -6.84 1.32 11.81
CA GLY A 220 -7.66 1.42 10.60
C GLY A 220 -6.83 1.42 9.33
N ALA A 221 -6.91 2.49 8.55
CA ALA A 221 -6.23 2.70 7.27
C ALA A 221 -6.77 1.84 6.10
N TYR A 222 -6.34 2.16 4.89
CA TYR A 222 -6.67 1.40 3.69
C TYR A 222 -5.66 0.28 3.45
N LEU A 223 -6.16 -0.88 3.01
CA LEU A 223 -5.35 -1.99 2.49
C LEU A 223 -5.50 -2.02 0.98
N LEU A 224 -4.40 -1.88 0.25
CA LEU A 224 -4.41 -1.76 -1.20
C LEU A 224 -4.16 -3.12 -1.87
N GLY A 225 -5.12 -3.55 -2.69
CA GLY A 225 -5.06 -4.79 -3.46
C GLY A 225 -5.19 -6.06 -2.61
N ARG A 226 -5.59 -7.15 -3.24
CA ARG A 226 -5.78 -8.46 -2.58
C ARG A 226 -4.62 -9.43 -2.80
N SER A 227 -3.79 -9.22 -3.81
CA SER A 227 -2.74 -10.19 -4.20
C SER A 227 -1.76 -10.50 -3.07
N GLY A 228 -1.33 -9.48 -2.31
CA GLY A 228 -0.46 -9.65 -1.15
C GLY A 228 -1.11 -10.42 -0.01
N ILE A 229 -2.41 -10.21 0.24
CA ILE A 229 -3.20 -10.92 1.25
C ILE A 229 -3.37 -12.40 0.83
N VAL A 230 -3.76 -12.65 -0.42
CA VAL A 230 -3.90 -14.03 -0.97
C VAL A 230 -2.58 -14.78 -0.83
N LYS A 231 -1.46 -14.17 -1.23
CA LYS A 231 -0.13 -14.76 -1.11
C LYS A 231 0.22 -15.08 0.34
N ALA A 232 -0.04 -14.14 1.27
CA ALA A 232 0.22 -14.33 2.70
C ALA A 232 -0.58 -15.53 3.26
N TYR A 233 -1.86 -15.63 2.92
CA TYR A 233 -2.74 -16.67 3.45
C TYR A 233 -2.48 -18.04 2.85
N THR A 234 -2.01 -18.12 1.59
CA THR A 234 -1.68 -19.38 0.93
C THR A 234 -0.32 -19.93 1.30
N THR A 235 0.67 -19.05 1.47
CA THR A 235 2.07 -19.47 1.64
C THR A 235 2.66 -19.16 3.01
N GLY A 236 1.91 -18.48 3.89
CA GLY A 236 2.44 -17.95 5.16
C GLY A 236 3.33 -16.71 4.98
N ARG A 237 3.63 -16.25 3.74
CA ARG A 237 4.46 -15.09 3.46
C ARG A 237 3.82 -14.18 2.42
N GLY A 238 3.84 -12.87 2.68
CA GLY A 238 3.28 -11.89 1.74
C GLY A 238 3.62 -10.47 2.16
N SER A 239 3.17 -9.50 1.35
CA SER A 239 3.31 -8.08 1.65
C SER A 239 1.96 -7.41 1.46
N VAL A 240 1.44 -6.77 2.50
CA VAL A 240 0.17 -6.05 2.48
C VAL A 240 0.49 -4.56 2.48
N ILE A 241 0.02 -3.84 1.48
CA ILE A 241 0.24 -2.40 1.37
C ILE A 241 -0.83 -1.68 2.20
N MET A 242 -0.39 -0.86 3.13
CA MET A 242 -1.23 -0.01 3.98
C MET A 242 -1.09 1.45 3.54
N ARG A 243 -2.19 2.18 3.47
CA ARG A 243 -2.23 3.60 3.16
C ARG A 243 -3.11 4.33 4.16
N GLY A 244 -2.60 5.43 4.72
CA GLY A 244 -3.37 6.29 5.61
C GLY A 244 -4.64 6.81 4.96
N LYS A 245 -5.68 7.02 5.75
CA LYS A 245 -6.94 7.59 5.28
C LYS A 245 -6.83 9.11 5.21
N THR A 246 -7.10 9.64 4.03
CA THR A 246 -6.97 11.07 3.75
C THR A 246 -8.21 11.60 3.06
N GLU A 247 -8.53 12.87 3.31
CA GLU A 247 -9.62 13.62 2.68
C GLU A 247 -9.10 14.97 2.22
N ILE A 248 -9.56 15.45 1.06
CA ILE A 248 -9.25 16.78 0.56
C ILE A 248 -10.47 17.66 0.84
N GLU A 249 -10.27 18.71 1.63
CA GLU A 249 -11.31 19.67 1.98
C GLU A 249 -11.04 21.03 1.31
N GLN A 250 -12.07 21.63 0.70
CA GLN A 250 -12.01 23.00 0.19
C GLN A 250 -12.25 24.01 1.31
N MET A 251 -11.41 25.03 1.38
CA MET A 251 -11.52 26.13 2.31
C MET A 251 -12.33 27.29 1.71
N LYS A 252 -12.96 28.13 2.57
CA LYS A 252 -13.77 29.30 2.15
C LYS A 252 -13.00 30.31 1.27
N ASN A 253 -11.68 30.32 1.35
CA ASN A 253 -10.78 31.20 0.58
C ASN A 253 -10.31 30.60 -0.77
N GLY A 254 -10.90 29.49 -1.23
CA GLY A 254 -10.51 28.81 -2.47
C GLY A 254 -9.20 28.02 -2.38
N LYS A 255 -8.61 27.86 -1.19
CA LYS A 255 -7.49 26.96 -0.94
C LYS A 255 -8.00 25.56 -0.64
N GLU A 256 -7.16 24.56 -0.84
CA GLU A 256 -7.41 23.17 -0.43
C GLU A 256 -6.56 22.82 0.78
N ARG A 257 -7.01 21.85 1.55
CA ARG A 257 -6.24 21.23 2.63
C ARG A 257 -6.41 19.71 2.59
N ILE A 258 -5.34 19.00 2.90
CA ILE A 258 -5.33 17.55 3.07
C ILE A 258 -5.51 17.27 4.56
N ILE A 259 -6.49 16.44 4.88
CA ILE A 259 -6.76 15.96 6.25
C ILE A 259 -6.38 14.50 6.31
N ILE A 260 -5.54 14.12 7.30
CA ILE A 260 -5.21 12.73 7.58
C ILE A 260 -5.96 12.32 8.85
N THR A 261 -6.84 11.33 8.73
CA THR A 261 -7.67 10.82 9.83
C THR A 261 -7.21 9.48 10.38
N GLU A 262 -6.49 8.67 9.59
CA GLU A 262 -5.94 7.39 9.99
C GLU A 262 -4.53 7.22 9.38
N ILE A 263 -3.62 6.61 10.13
CA ILE A 263 -2.25 6.32 9.68
C ILE A 263 -2.00 4.81 9.63
N PRO A 264 -1.05 4.33 8.82
CA PRO A 264 -0.70 2.92 8.77
C PRO A 264 -0.26 2.38 10.14
N TYR A 265 -0.54 1.10 10.38
CA TYR A 265 -0.17 0.41 11.61
C TYR A 265 1.33 0.48 11.88
N GLN A 266 1.70 0.67 13.15
CA GLN A 266 3.09 0.84 13.64
C GLN A 266 3.79 2.13 13.18
N VAL A 267 3.09 3.06 12.55
CA VAL A 267 3.62 4.39 12.24
C VAL A 267 3.46 5.30 13.44
N ASN A 268 4.53 6.00 13.80
CA ASN A 268 4.52 7.03 14.83
C ASN A 268 3.99 8.35 14.22
N LYS A 269 2.91 8.90 14.79
CA LYS A 269 2.23 10.10 14.26
C LYS A 269 3.14 11.33 14.30
N ALA A 270 3.82 11.60 15.42
CA ALA A 270 4.69 12.77 15.56
C ALA A 270 5.85 12.74 14.55
N LYS A 271 6.50 11.56 14.38
CA LYS A 271 7.56 11.39 13.36
C LYS A 271 7.06 11.54 11.94
N LEU A 272 5.82 11.12 11.66
CA LEU A 272 5.20 11.34 10.35
C LEU A 272 5.01 12.84 10.09
N VAL A 273 4.48 13.60 11.05
CA VAL A 273 4.30 15.06 10.96
C VAL A 273 5.64 15.76 10.79
N GLU A 274 6.65 15.38 11.59
CA GLU A 274 8.03 15.91 11.47
C GLU A 274 8.61 15.66 10.07
N LYS A 275 8.44 14.43 9.53
CA LYS A 275 8.91 14.07 8.18
C LYS A 275 8.23 14.89 7.08
N ILE A 276 6.95 15.15 7.20
CA ILE A 276 6.21 16.01 6.25
C ILE A 276 6.76 17.43 6.31
N ALA A 277 6.98 17.98 7.52
CA ALA A 277 7.54 19.32 7.71
C ALA A 277 8.98 19.43 7.13
N GLU A 278 9.80 18.39 7.33
CA GLU A 278 11.16 18.31 6.74
C GLU A 278 11.11 18.37 5.21
N LEU A 279 10.25 17.55 4.58
CA LEU A 279 10.11 17.51 3.12
C LEU A 279 9.61 18.83 2.54
N ALA A 280 8.73 19.53 3.24
CA ALA A 280 8.27 20.87 2.86
C ALA A 280 9.39 21.91 2.99
N ARG A 281 10.14 21.91 4.10
CA ARG A 281 11.28 22.81 4.32
C ARG A 281 12.40 22.59 3.30
N ASP A 282 12.70 21.35 2.98
CA ASP A 282 13.73 20.95 2.01
C ASP A 282 13.28 21.16 0.55
N LYS A 283 12.05 21.67 0.32
CA LYS A 283 11.45 21.85 -1.00
C LYS A 283 11.36 20.57 -1.84
N LYS A 284 11.31 19.41 -1.20
CA LYS A 284 11.04 18.13 -1.87
C LYS A 284 9.54 17.95 -2.16
N ILE A 285 8.69 18.57 -1.34
CA ILE A 285 7.26 18.73 -1.58
C ILE A 285 6.99 20.24 -1.49
N GLU A 286 6.71 20.86 -2.64
CA GLU A 286 6.36 22.27 -2.70
C GLU A 286 4.84 22.46 -2.59
N GLY A 287 4.41 23.64 -2.12
CA GLY A 287 2.98 23.98 -2.06
C GLY A 287 2.31 23.79 -0.70
N ILE A 288 2.98 23.22 0.30
CA ILE A 288 2.50 23.16 1.69
C ILE A 288 2.73 24.52 2.34
N THR A 289 1.67 25.16 2.89
CA THR A 289 1.73 26.44 3.57
C THR A 289 1.69 26.34 5.08
N ASP A 290 1.00 25.32 5.60
CA ASP A 290 0.90 25.09 7.05
C ASP A 290 0.67 23.61 7.33
N LEU A 291 1.14 23.15 8.49
CA LEU A 291 1.03 21.78 8.97
C LEU A 291 0.72 21.80 10.45
N ARG A 292 -0.44 21.26 10.82
CA ARG A 292 -0.91 21.23 12.22
C ARG A 292 -1.41 19.84 12.60
N ASP A 293 -1.22 19.47 13.85
CA ASP A 293 -1.88 18.34 14.48
C ASP A 293 -3.06 18.86 15.31
N GLU A 294 -4.28 18.58 14.87
CA GLU A 294 -5.52 18.92 15.51
C GLU A 294 -6.19 17.71 16.20
N SER A 295 -5.44 16.63 16.41
CA SER A 295 -5.94 15.41 17.04
C SER A 295 -6.45 15.66 18.45
N ASN A 296 -7.57 15.04 18.80
CA ASN A 296 -8.19 15.18 20.11
C ASN A 296 -8.91 13.87 20.52
N LEU A 297 -9.68 13.88 21.59
CA LEU A 297 -10.44 12.72 22.08
C LEU A 297 -11.46 12.16 21.07
N LYS A 298 -11.84 12.92 20.04
CA LYS A 298 -12.76 12.47 18.98
C LYS A 298 -12.05 11.71 17.86
N GLY A 299 -10.73 11.78 17.80
CA GLY A 299 -9.94 11.08 16.81
C GLY A 299 -8.72 11.86 16.33
N MET A 300 -7.98 11.21 15.42
CA MET A 300 -6.81 11.77 14.76
C MET A 300 -7.23 12.77 13.69
N ARG A 301 -6.54 13.91 13.62
CA ARG A 301 -6.73 14.92 12.59
C ARG A 301 -5.43 15.68 12.35
N ILE A 302 -4.67 15.32 11.33
CA ILE A 302 -3.50 16.06 10.86
C ILE A 302 -3.95 16.91 9.67
N VAL A 303 -3.69 18.21 9.71
CA VAL A 303 -4.13 19.19 8.71
C VAL A 303 -2.93 19.72 7.97
N ILE A 304 -2.94 19.61 6.64
CA ILE A 304 -1.91 20.12 5.72
C ILE A 304 -2.59 21.14 4.82
N GLU A 305 -2.31 22.42 5.01
CA GLU A 305 -2.85 23.50 4.16
C GLU A 305 -1.98 23.70 2.93
N LEU A 306 -2.62 23.89 1.79
CA LEU A 306 -1.95 24.02 0.49
C LEU A 306 -2.04 25.46 -0.05
N ARG A 307 -1.10 25.82 -0.96
CA ARG A 307 -1.23 27.03 -1.79
C ARG A 307 -2.38 26.86 -2.80
N ARG A 308 -2.91 27.97 -3.31
CA ARG A 308 -4.01 27.94 -4.31
C ARG A 308 -3.61 27.36 -5.66
N ASP A 309 -2.33 27.50 -6.03
CA ASP A 309 -1.75 27.21 -7.33
C ASP A 309 -1.22 25.78 -7.47
N VAL A 310 -1.53 24.88 -6.53
CA VAL A 310 -1.00 23.51 -6.53
C VAL A 310 -2.12 22.48 -6.60
N ASN A 311 -1.81 21.35 -7.25
CA ASN A 311 -2.72 20.24 -7.32
C ASN A 311 -2.58 19.37 -6.05
N SER A 312 -3.64 19.30 -5.26
CA SER A 312 -3.67 18.54 -3.99
C SER A 312 -3.40 17.05 -4.18
N ASN A 313 -3.83 16.44 -5.31
CA ASN A 313 -3.58 15.03 -5.58
C ASN A 313 -2.09 14.75 -5.84
N VAL A 314 -1.38 15.65 -6.53
CA VAL A 314 0.07 15.53 -6.75
C VAL A 314 0.81 15.58 -5.42
N ILE A 315 0.44 16.51 -4.54
CA ILE A 315 1.04 16.60 -3.20
C ILE A 315 0.73 15.34 -2.39
N LEU A 316 -0.52 14.87 -2.44
CA LEU A 316 -0.94 13.65 -1.75
C LEU A 316 -0.15 12.42 -2.22
N ASN A 317 0.04 12.27 -3.53
CA ASN A 317 0.84 11.19 -4.10
C ASN A 317 2.32 11.28 -3.67
N ASN A 318 2.88 12.48 -3.61
CA ASN A 318 4.22 12.70 -3.06
C ASN A 318 4.32 12.32 -1.57
N LEU A 319 3.29 12.65 -0.76
CA LEU A 319 3.23 12.25 0.64
C LEU A 319 3.20 10.72 0.78
N TYR A 320 2.43 10.01 -0.02
CA TYR A 320 2.40 8.54 -0.04
C TYR A 320 3.75 7.92 -0.44
N LYS A 321 4.48 8.52 -1.37
CA LYS A 321 5.75 8.00 -1.85
C LYS A 321 6.93 8.31 -0.93
N LEU A 322 6.95 9.49 -0.32
CA LEU A 322 8.11 10.02 0.41
C LEU A 322 8.00 9.90 1.93
N THR A 323 6.84 9.47 2.45
CA THR A 323 6.58 9.37 3.89
C THR A 323 5.99 8.01 4.27
N PRO A 324 6.00 7.64 5.57
CA PRO A 324 5.32 6.45 6.08
C PRO A 324 3.79 6.49 6.00
N LEU A 325 3.17 7.53 5.39
CA LEU A 325 1.72 7.58 5.16
C LEU A 325 1.23 6.44 4.24
N GLN A 326 2.12 5.87 3.44
CA GLN A 326 1.94 4.57 2.78
C GLN A 326 3.16 3.71 3.05
N GLY A 327 2.92 2.44 3.37
CA GLY A 327 3.97 1.47 3.61
C GLY A 327 3.50 0.05 3.41
N SER A 328 4.41 -0.91 3.53
CA SER A 328 4.07 -2.33 3.42
C SER A 328 4.25 -3.04 4.76
N PHE A 329 3.29 -3.90 5.10
CA PHE A 329 3.41 -4.85 6.20
C PHE A 329 3.86 -6.20 5.63
N GLY A 330 5.11 -6.59 5.95
CA GLY A 330 5.65 -7.88 5.53
C GLY A 330 5.11 -9.00 6.40
N VAL A 331 4.20 -9.81 5.87
CA VAL A 331 3.62 -10.95 6.58
C VAL A 331 4.59 -12.13 6.58
N ASN A 332 4.81 -12.73 7.75
CA ASN A 332 5.56 -13.97 7.93
C ASN A 332 4.96 -14.76 9.11
N MET A 333 4.14 -15.76 8.80
CA MET A 333 3.34 -16.48 9.78
C MET A 333 4.10 -17.67 10.36
N ILE A 334 5.18 -17.38 11.11
CA ILE A 334 5.93 -18.39 11.85
C ILE A 334 5.40 -18.47 13.28
N ALA A 335 5.03 -19.66 13.71
CA ALA A 335 4.62 -19.94 15.09
C ALA A 335 5.14 -21.30 15.55
N LEU A 336 5.12 -21.53 16.86
CA LEU A 336 5.52 -22.80 17.45
C LEU A 336 4.35 -23.80 17.39
N VAL A 337 4.60 -24.96 16.82
CA VAL A 337 3.73 -26.13 16.83
C VAL A 337 4.47 -27.22 17.60
N ASP A 338 4.00 -27.58 18.78
CA ASP A 338 4.66 -28.51 19.70
C ASP A 338 6.12 -28.18 19.95
N GLY A 339 6.40 -26.88 20.16
CA GLY A 339 7.75 -26.37 20.42
C GLY A 339 8.65 -26.24 19.18
N VAL A 340 8.18 -26.60 17.99
CA VAL A 340 8.94 -26.52 16.74
C VAL A 340 8.44 -25.33 15.90
N PRO A 341 9.34 -24.41 15.48
CA PRO A 341 8.93 -23.29 14.62
C PRO A 341 8.51 -23.78 13.23
N LYS A 342 7.31 -23.43 12.79
CA LYS A 342 6.78 -23.75 11.47
C LYS A 342 6.24 -22.50 10.78
N LEU A 343 6.47 -22.40 9.48
CA LEU A 343 5.78 -21.44 8.63
C LEU A 343 4.41 -22.00 8.28
N LEU A 344 3.35 -21.30 8.67
CA LEU A 344 1.98 -21.76 8.56
C LEU A 344 1.19 -20.91 7.56
N ASN A 345 0.28 -21.54 6.83
CA ASN A 345 -0.75 -20.87 6.06
C ASN A 345 -1.99 -20.59 6.92
N LEU A 346 -2.97 -19.85 6.38
CA LEU A 346 -4.18 -19.50 7.13
C LEU A 346 -4.95 -20.72 7.65
N LYS A 347 -5.15 -21.73 6.78
CA LYS A 347 -5.90 -22.95 7.15
C LYS A 347 -5.20 -23.72 8.28
N GLU A 348 -3.87 -23.84 8.21
CA GLU A 348 -3.09 -24.53 9.25
C GLU A 348 -3.18 -23.84 10.61
N VAL A 349 -3.12 -22.50 10.65
CA VAL A 349 -3.27 -21.76 11.92
C VAL A 349 -4.64 -22.00 12.53
N LEU A 350 -5.71 -21.94 11.73
CA LEU A 350 -7.08 -22.20 12.20
C LEU A 350 -7.24 -23.65 12.64
N TYR A 351 -6.62 -24.59 11.94
CA TYR A 351 -6.65 -26.01 12.26
C TYR A 351 -6.03 -26.32 13.64
N TYR A 352 -4.80 -25.83 13.89
CA TYR A 352 -4.15 -26.06 15.20
C TYR A 352 -4.90 -25.39 16.35
N TYR A 353 -5.49 -24.23 16.10
CA TYR A 353 -6.36 -23.60 17.09
C TYR A 353 -7.62 -24.44 17.36
N LEU A 354 -8.30 -24.93 16.33
CA LEU A 354 -9.50 -25.76 16.48
C LEU A 354 -9.20 -27.06 17.23
N GLU A 355 -8.10 -27.74 16.90
CA GLU A 355 -7.69 -28.96 17.61
C GLU A 355 -7.40 -28.68 19.09
N HIS A 356 -6.75 -27.55 19.39
CA HIS A 356 -6.52 -27.13 20.78
C HIS A 356 -7.85 -26.91 21.52
N GLN A 357 -8.83 -26.26 20.90
CA GLN A 357 -10.14 -26.03 21.51
C GLN A 357 -10.88 -27.36 21.79
N LYS A 358 -10.82 -28.34 20.88
CA LYS A 358 -11.36 -29.66 21.09
C LYS A 358 -10.72 -30.36 22.31
N GLU A 359 -9.38 -30.27 22.42
CA GLU A 359 -8.66 -30.84 23.58
C GLU A 359 -9.08 -30.15 24.87
N VAL A 360 -9.20 -28.85 24.92
CA VAL A 360 -9.63 -28.06 26.07
C VAL A 360 -11.04 -28.50 26.52
N VAL A 361 -11.98 -28.64 25.59
CA VAL A 361 -13.33 -29.07 25.89
C VAL A 361 -13.35 -30.51 26.44
N VAL A 362 -12.62 -31.43 25.82
CA VAL A 362 -12.53 -32.84 26.28
C VAL A 362 -11.91 -32.92 27.69
N ARG A 363 -10.82 -32.20 27.95
CA ARG A 363 -10.14 -32.17 29.25
C ARG A 363 -11.03 -31.57 30.33
N ARG A 364 -11.68 -30.45 30.05
CA ARG A 364 -12.66 -29.80 30.94
C ARG A 364 -13.82 -30.75 31.26
N THR A 365 -14.42 -31.36 30.25
CA THR A 365 -15.54 -32.30 30.42
C THR A 365 -15.14 -33.50 31.27
N ARG A 366 -13.93 -34.03 31.05
CA ARG A 366 -13.39 -35.13 31.87
C ARG A 366 -13.18 -34.70 33.31
N PHE A 367 -12.66 -33.49 33.56
CA PHE A 367 -12.51 -32.94 34.90
C PHE A 367 -13.88 -32.80 35.59
N ASP A 368 -14.86 -32.19 34.91
CA ASP A 368 -16.20 -32.01 35.46
C ASP A 368 -16.92 -33.37 35.69
N LEU A 369 -16.72 -34.35 34.80
CA LEU A 369 -17.23 -35.73 34.96
C LEU A 369 -16.65 -36.41 36.19
N ASN A 370 -15.31 -36.34 36.36
CA ASN A 370 -14.65 -36.94 37.52
C ASN A 370 -15.12 -36.29 38.82
N LYS A 371 -15.31 -34.99 38.84
CA LYS A 371 -15.85 -34.26 39.98
C LYS A 371 -17.31 -34.63 40.27
N ALA A 372 -18.13 -34.75 39.23
CA ALA A 372 -19.53 -35.16 39.34
C ALA A 372 -19.64 -36.61 39.85
N LYS A 373 -18.87 -37.55 39.31
CA LYS A 373 -18.81 -38.93 39.76
C LYS A 373 -18.35 -39.05 41.23
N ALA A 374 -17.32 -38.31 41.62
CA ALA A 374 -16.87 -38.29 43.00
C ALA A 374 -17.94 -37.76 43.96
N ARG A 375 -18.70 -36.72 43.52
CA ARG A 375 -19.83 -36.22 44.34
C ARG A 375 -21.01 -37.18 44.39
N ALA A 376 -21.38 -37.76 43.23
CA ALA A 376 -22.45 -38.78 43.15
C ALA A 376 -22.14 -39.99 44.03
N HIS A 377 -20.89 -40.47 44.05
CA HIS A 377 -20.42 -41.55 44.90
C HIS A 377 -20.64 -41.25 46.38
N ILE A 378 -20.33 -40.03 46.82
CA ILE A 378 -20.60 -39.61 48.23
C ILE A 378 -22.10 -39.60 48.50
N LEU A 379 -22.90 -39.02 47.58
CA LEU A 379 -24.38 -38.97 47.80
C LEU A 379 -25.02 -40.33 47.81
N GLU A 380 -24.52 -41.26 47.01
CA GLU A 380 -24.96 -42.65 47.04
C GLU A 380 -24.75 -43.30 48.42
N GLY A 381 -23.57 -43.10 49.04
CA GLY A 381 -23.32 -43.54 50.40
C GLY A 381 -24.22 -42.85 51.40
N LEU A 382 -24.50 -41.54 51.25
CA LEU A 382 -25.44 -40.82 52.12
C LEU A 382 -26.90 -41.32 51.98
N ARG A 383 -27.33 -41.72 50.79
CA ARG A 383 -28.67 -42.35 50.55
C ARG A 383 -28.76 -43.64 51.26
N ILE A 384 -27.74 -44.52 51.12
CA ILE A 384 -27.70 -45.79 51.87
C ILE A 384 -27.78 -45.54 53.38
N ALA A 385 -27.10 -44.51 53.88
CA ALA A 385 -27.13 -44.16 55.30
C ALA A 385 -28.48 -43.62 55.76
N LEU A 386 -29.19 -42.84 54.96
CA LEU A 386 -30.52 -42.32 55.28
C LEU A 386 -31.58 -43.42 55.24
N ASP A 387 -31.45 -44.42 54.39
CA ASP A 387 -32.34 -45.58 54.34
C ASP A 387 -32.12 -46.51 55.48
N ASN A 388 -30.95 -46.53 56.16
CA ASN A 388 -30.60 -47.39 57.27
C ASN A 388 -30.22 -46.60 58.52
N ILE A 389 -30.84 -45.43 58.75
CA ILE A 389 -30.39 -44.43 59.70
C ILE A 389 -30.28 -44.97 61.14
N ASP A 390 -31.28 -45.71 61.62
CA ASP A 390 -31.34 -46.26 63.01
C ASP A 390 -30.18 -47.21 63.24
N ARG A 391 -29.89 -48.06 62.26
CA ARG A 391 -28.81 -49.05 62.33
C ARG A 391 -27.42 -48.35 62.31
N ILE A 392 -27.25 -47.41 61.49
CA ILE A 392 -25.99 -46.59 61.36
C ILE A 392 -25.74 -45.83 62.68
N ILE A 393 -26.75 -45.15 63.23
CA ILE A 393 -26.64 -44.48 64.53
C ILE A 393 -26.25 -45.47 65.61
N SER A 394 -26.87 -46.66 65.67
CA SER A 394 -26.58 -47.71 66.68
C SER A 394 -25.11 -48.18 66.52
N LEU A 395 -24.62 -48.39 65.28
CA LEU A 395 -23.27 -48.83 65.03
C LEU A 395 -22.25 -47.76 65.43
N ILE A 396 -22.48 -46.51 65.05
CA ILE A 396 -21.54 -45.38 65.41
C ILE A 396 -21.51 -45.20 66.95
N ARG A 397 -22.67 -45.29 67.66
CA ARG A 397 -22.71 -45.16 69.13
C ARG A 397 -22.09 -46.34 69.85
N GLY A 398 -22.09 -47.54 69.24
CA GLY A 398 -21.50 -48.77 69.79
C GLY A 398 -20.00 -48.87 69.58
N SER A 399 -19.42 -48.09 68.68
CA SER A 399 -17.99 -48.10 68.42
C SER A 399 -17.22 -47.22 69.38
N GLN A 400 -16.04 -47.67 69.83
CA GLN A 400 -15.17 -46.93 70.80
C GLN A 400 -14.26 -45.86 70.07
N THR A 401 -13.94 -46.08 68.79
CA THR A 401 -13.13 -45.21 68.03
C THR A 401 -13.74 -44.87 66.65
N THR A 402 -13.38 -43.79 66.05
CA THR A 402 -13.83 -43.37 64.71
C THR A 402 -13.41 -44.41 63.67
N GLU A 403 -12.25 -45.04 63.78
CA GLU A 403 -11.75 -46.07 62.87
C GLU A 403 -12.57 -47.34 62.96
N GLU A 404 -13.02 -47.74 64.16
CA GLU A 404 -13.88 -48.86 64.38
C GLU A 404 -15.29 -48.64 63.81
N ALA A 405 -15.84 -47.40 63.95
CA ALA A 405 -17.07 -47.00 63.33
C ALA A 405 -16.98 -47.02 61.82
N LYS A 406 -15.89 -46.47 61.24
CA LYS A 406 -15.61 -46.50 59.82
C LYS A 406 -15.54 -47.90 59.23
N SER A 407 -14.73 -48.76 59.85
CA SER A 407 -14.63 -50.22 59.49
C SER A 407 -15.94 -50.94 59.57
N GLY A 408 -16.72 -50.65 60.58
CA GLY A 408 -18.09 -51.22 60.75
C GLY A 408 -19.03 -50.78 59.62
N LEU A 409 -19.02 -49.52 59.24
CA LEU A 409 -19.83 -48.98 58.15
C LEU A 409 -19.42 -49.62 56.79
N ILE A 410 -18.13 -49.77 56.55
CA ILE A 410 -17.62 -50.40 55.32
C ILE A 410 -18.07 -51.86 55.24
N ASN A 411 -17.88 -52.60 56.26
CA ASN A 411 -18.19 -54.07 56.31
C ASN A 411 -19.67 -54.35 56.25
N GLU A 412 -20.55 -53.65 56.99
CA GLU A 412 -21.96 -53.90 57.09
C GLU A 412 -22.79 -53.40 55.91
N PHE A 413 -22.40 -52.23 55.35
CA PHE A 413 -23.19 -51.62 54.28
C PHE A 413 -22.47 -51.64 52.92
N SER A 414 -21.30 -52.30 52.80
CA SER A 414 -20.47 -52.39 51.61
C SER A 414 -20.10 -51.03 51.10
N LEU A 415 -19.86 -50.08 51.99
CA LEU A 415 -19.47 -48.66 51.62
C LEU A 415 -17.99 -48.55 51.35
N SER A 416 -17.63 -47.59 50.49
CA SER A 416 -16.22 -47.22 50.31
C SER A 416 -15.74 -46.43 51.53
N GLU A 417 -14.42 -46.35 51.69
CA GLU A 417 -13.80 -45.57 52.73
C GLU A 417 -14.22 -44.09 52.71
N ILE A 418 -14.32 -43.51 51.50
CA ILE A 418 -14.76 -42.12 51.30
C ILE A 418 -16.24 -41.95 51.72
N GLN A 419 -17.11 -42.90 51.37
CA GLN A 419 -18.53 -42.89 51.76
C GLN A 419 -18.68 -43.03 53.26
N ALA A 420 -17.98 -43.94 53.87
CA ALA A 420 -18.01 -44.15 55.34
C ALA A 420 -17.52 -42.87 56.07
N GLN A 421 -16.46 -42.25 55.63
CA GLN A 421 -15.98 -40.98 56.18
C GLN A 421 -17.02 -39.87 56.07
N ALA A 422 -17.65 -39.71 54.87
CA ALA A 422 -18.69 -38.72 54.64
C ALA A 422 -19.92 -38.92 55.53
N ILE A 423 -20.25 -40.16 55.85
CA ILE A 423 -21.34 -40.48 56.80
C ILE A 423 -20.94 -40.05 58.21
N LEU A 424 -19.72 -40.34 58.65
CA LEU A 424 -19.22 -39.94 59.98
C LEU A 424 -19.13 -38.41 60.14
N ASP A 425 -18.80 -37.68 59.07
CA ASP A 425 -18.72 -36.21 59.04
C ASP A 425 -20.13 -35.54 58.89
N MET A 426 -21.20 -36.35 58.78
CA MET A 426 -22.56 -35.84 58.54
C MET A 426 -23.12 -35.18 59.83
N ARG A 427 -23.58 -33.95 59.69
CA ARG A 427 -24.23 -33.18 60.74
C ARG A 427 -25.64 -33.73 60.99
N LEU A 428 -26.03 -33.80 62.24
CA LEU A 428 -27.36 -34.27 62.65
C LEU A 428 -28.55 -33.52 61.99
N GLN A 429 -28.37 -32.28 61.62
CA GLN A 429 -29.31 -31.49 60.85
C GLN A 429 -29.71 -32.13 59.51
N ARG A 430 -28.79 -32.89 58.88
CA ARG A 430 -29.02 -33.53 57.56
C ARG A 430 -29.87 -34.80 57.64
N LEU A 431 -30.28 -35.22 58.85
CA LEU A 431 -31.12 -36.35 59.05
C LEU A 431 -32.62 -36.01 58.93
N THR A 432 -33.02 -34.82 58.69
CA THR A 432 -34.41 -34.39 58.55
C THR A 432 -34.97 -34.80 57.20
N GLY A 433 -36.28 -35.06 57.10
CA GLY A 433 -36.96 -35.48 55.87
C GLY A 433 -36.74 -34.51 54.72
N LEU A 434 -36.70 -33.17 55.02
CA LEU A 434 -36.48 -32.11 54.04
C LEU A 434 -35.06 -32.16 53.43
N GLU A 435 -34.06 -32.57 54.16
CA GLU A 435 -32.67 -32.73 53.70
C GLU A 435 -32.50 -34.02 52.90
N ARG A 436 -33.29 -35.09 53.22
CA ARG A 436 -33.37 -36.33 52.41
C ARG A 436 -33.81 -35.98 50.97
N ASP A 437 -34.90 -35.26 50.84
CA ASP A 437 -35.43 -34.85 49.52
C ASP A 437 -34.40 -34.03 48.70
N LYS A 438 -33.65 -33.17 49.37
CA LYS A 438 -32.59 -32.41 48.72
C LYS A 438 -31.42 -33.28 48.24
N ILE A 439 -30.99 -34.27 49.00
CA ILE A 439 -29.95 -35.22 48.62
C ILE A 439 -30.40 -36.03 47.41
N GLU A 440 -31.66 -36.52 47.41
CA GLU A 440 -32.23 -37.25 46.27
C GLU A 440 -32.32 -36.39 45.00
N GLU A 441 -32.74 -35.12 45.11
CA GLU A 441 -32.80 -34.18 44.00
C GLU A 441 -31.38 -33.83 43.48
N GLU A 442 -30.41 -33.63 44.39
CA GLU A 442 -29.02 -33.39 44.02
C GLU A 442 -28.43 -34.60 43.28
N TYR A 443 -28.67 -35.80 43.78
CA TYR A 443 -28.21 -37.04 43.14
C TYR A 443 -28.78 -37.21 41.75
N LYS A 444 -30.09 -37.03 41.57
CA LYS A 444 -30.74 -37.11 40.26
C LYS A 444 -30.16 -36.13 39.25
N LYS A 445 -30.03 -34.86 39.62
CA LYS A 445 -29.40 -33.83 38.77
C LYS A 445 -27.97 -34.18 38.40
N LEU A 446 -27.21 -34.75 39.34
CA LEU A 446 -25.85 -35.17 39.08
C LEU A 446 -25.76 -36.36 38.13
N MET A 447 -26.70 -37.33 38.23
CA MET A 447 -26.75 -38.48 37.31
C MET A 447 -27.10 -38.02 35.87
N GLU A 448 -28.04 -37.09 35.72
CA GLU A 448 -28.36 -36.47 34.44
C GLU A 448 -27.15 -35.73 33.87
N LEU A 449 -26.40 -35.01 34.72
CA LEU A 449 -25.15 -34.32 34.31
C LEU A 449 -24.05 -35.32 33.91
N ILE A 450 -23.89 -36.43 34.66
CA ILE A 450 -22.90 -37.50 34.35
C ILE A 450 -23.20 -38.10 32.98
N GLU A 451 -24.47 -38.45 32.73
CA GLU A 451 -24.89 -38.99 31.43
C GLU A 451 -24.60 -38.04 30.28
N ASP A 452 -24.89 -36.72 30.43
CA ASP A 452 -24.60 -35.72 29.44
C ASP A 452 -23.08 -35.56 29.21
N LEU A 453 -22.24 -35.48 30.25
CA LEU A 453 -20.80 -35.38 30.15
C LEU A 453 -20.16 -36.64 29.53
N GLU A 454 -20.70 -37.84 29.81
CA GLU A 454 -20.26 -39.07 29.16
C GLU A 454 -20.62 -39.08 27.66
N ASP A 455 -21.82 -38.63 27.33
CA ASP A 455 -22.25 -38.50 25.94
C ASP A 455 -21.38 -37.52 25.15
N ILE A 456 -21.00 -36.37 25.74
CA ILE A 456 -20.05 -35.42 25.15
C ILE A 456 -18.70 -36.08 24.86
N LEU A 457 -18.17 -36.87 25.81
CA LEU A 457 -16.87 -37.53 25.63
C LEU A 457 -16.92 -38.69 24.63
N ALA A 458 -18.08 -39.32 24.45
CA ALA A 458 -18.26 -40.41 23.51
C ALA A 458 -18.45 -39.95 22.04
N LYS A 459 -18.91 -38.70 21.82
CA LYS A 459 -19.29 -38.20 20.52
C LYS A 459 -18.45 -37.00 20.13
N PRO A 460 -17.45 -37.13 19.22
CA PRO A 460 -16.62 -36.00 18.76
C PRO A 460 -17.44 -34.85 18.15
N GLU A 461 -18.60 -35.13 17.55
CA GLU A 461 -19.49 -34.13 16.97
C GLU A 461 -20.03 -33.19 18.05
N ARG A 462 -20.39 -33.68 19.24
CA ARG A 462 -20.84 -32.85 20.36
C ARG A 462 -19.73 -31.93 20.88
N VAL A 463 -18.51 -32.44 20.95
CA VAL A 463 -17.34 -31.60 21.31
C VAL A 463 -17.21 -30.44 20.34
N LEU A 464 -17.37 -30.70 19.04
CA LEU A 464 -17.31 -29.70 18.01
C LEU A 464 -18.46 -28.68 18.09
N GLU A 465 -19.68 -29.13 18.40
CA GLU A 465 -20.82 -28.24 18.63
C GLU A 465 -20.56 -27.28 19.80
N ILE A 466 -20.05 -27.78 20.91
CA ILE A 466 -19.70 -26.96 22.08
C ILE A 466 -18.63 -25.90 21.71
N VAL A 467 -17.61 -26.30 20.96
CA VAL A 467 -16.58 -25.34 20.48
C VAL A 467 -17.23 -24.22 19.64
N LYS A 468 -18.15 -24.57 18.72
CA LYS A 468 -18.85 -23.59 17.88
C LYS A 468 -19.73 -22.64 18.71
N GLU A 469 -20.50 -23.18 19.65
CA GLU A 469 -21.37 -22.38 20.53
C GLU A 469 -20.54 -21.40 21.36
N GLU A 470 -19.44 -21.86 21.95
CA GLU A 470 -18.55 -21.02 22.73
C GLU A 470 -17.88 -19.89 21.89
N LEU A 471 -17.50 -20.21 20.66
CA LEU A 471 -16.96 -19.20 19.73
C LEU A 471 -18.03 -18.17 19.33
N LEU A 472 -19.26 -18.60 19.10
CA LEU A 472 -20.38 -17.70 18.81
C LEU A 472 -20.69 -16.79 19.99
N GLU A 473 -20.65 -17.32 21.24
CA GLU A 473 -20.79 -16.51 22.45
C GLU A 473 -19.71 -15.42 22.54
N VAL A 474 -18.46 -15.78 22.26
CA VAL A 474 -17.33 -14.82 22.22
C VAL A 474 -17.55 -13.78 21.13
N LYS A 475 -17.99 -14.18 19.92
CA LYS A 475 -18.30 -13.28 18.82
C LYS A 475 -19.40 -12.29 19.18
N GLU A 476 -20.47 -12.74 19.83
CA GLU A 476 -21.59 -11.89 20.27
C GLU A 476 -21.14 -10.86 21.31
N LYS A 477 -20.31 -11.27 22.28
CA LYS A 477 -19.86 -10.43 23.37
C LYS A 477 -18.80 -9.40 22.99
N PHE A 478 -17.91 -9.72 22.06
CA PHE A 478 -16.70 -8.95 21.79
C PHE A 478 -16.53 -8.57 20.31
N GLY A 479 -17.38 -9.08 19.42
CA GLY A 479 -17.32 -8.78 17.99
C GLY A 479 -17.59 -7.30 17.72
N ASP A 480 -16.78 -6.71 16.87
CA ASP A 480 -16.91 -5.33 16.42
C ASP A 480 -16.77 -5.22 14.90
N LYS A 481 -16.99 -4.03 14.37
CA LYS A 481 -16.81 -3.76 12.94
C LYS A 481 -15.34 -3.71 12.58
N ARG A 482 -15.04 -4.11 11.34
CA ARG A 482 -13.72 -3.95 10.73
C ARG A 482 -13.32 -2.48 10.74
N ARG A 483 -12.07 -2.19 11.10
CA ARG A 483 -11.46 -0.85 11.11
C ARG A 483 -10.75 -0.56 9.79
N SER A 484 -9.94 -1.51 9.29
CA SER A 484 -9.23 -1.35 8.01
C SER A 484 -10.15 -1.62 6.83
N VAL A 485 -10.09 -0.76 5.81
CA VAL A 485 -10.89 -0.87 4.58
C VAL A 485 -10.03 -1.47 3.46
N ILE A 486 -10.47 -2.56 2.86
CA ILE A 486 -9.79 -3.19 1.73
C ILE A 486 -10.28 -2.52 0.44
N ILE A 487 -9.38 -1.91 -0.31
CA ILE A 487 -9.63 -1.33 -1.63
C ILE A 487 -9.31 -2.40 -2.68
N GLU A 488 -10.32 -2.82 -3.42
CA GLU A 488 -10.18 -3.76 -4.53
C GLU A 488 -9.66 -3.02 -5.76
N GLY A 489 -8.70 -3.61 -6.47
CA GLY A 489 -8.08 -3.06 -7.68
C GLY A 489 -6.62 -3.48 -7.79
N GLN A 490 -6.01 -3.22 -8.92
CA GLN A 490 -4.55 -3.25 -9.00
C GLN A 490 -4.02 -2.15 -8.08
N VAL A 491 -2.98 -2.46 -7.32
CA VAL A 491 -2.21 -1.44 -6.60
C VAL A 491 -1.56 -0.61 -7.70
N ASP A 492 -2.16 0.53 -8.03
CA ASP A 492 -1.51 1.50 -8.89
C ASP A 492 -0.22 1.89 -8.18
N GLN A 493 0.90 1.38 -8.69
CA GLN A 493 2.19 1.89 -8.28
C GLN A 493 2.16 3.36 -8.69
N ILE A 494 2.29 4.26 -7.72
CA ILE A 494 2.42 5.69 -8.02
C ILE A 494 3.61 5.82 -8.95
N GLU A 495 3.33 5.99 -10.25
CA GLU A 495 4.37 6.20 -11.25
C GLU A 495 5.00 7.58 -11.03
N ASN A 496 6.19 7.80 -11.56
CA ASN A 496 6.83 9.11 -11.46
C ASN A 496 5.99 10.19 -12.14
N GLU A 497 5.17 9.81 -13.11
CA GLU A 497 4.26 10.70 -13.84
C GLU A 497 3.13 11.25 -12.95
N ASP A 498 2.61 10.45 -12.00
CA ASP A 498 1.56 10.85 -11.04
C ASP A 498 2.03 11.91 -10.03
N LEU A 499 3.34 12.14 -9.96
CA LEU A 499 3.99 13.09 -9.05
C LEU A 499 4.29 14.44 -9.71
N ILE A 500 4.03 14.54 -11.00
CA ILE A 500 4.40 15.71 -11.83
C ILE A 500 3.12 16.42 -12.25
N GLU A 501 3.09 17.72 -12.08
CA GLU A 501 1.98 18.54 -12.52
C GLU A 501 1.86 18.57 -14.04
N LYS A 502 0.62 18.42 -14.55
CA LYS A 502 0.35 18.52 -15.98
C LYS A 502 0.26 19.99 -16.36
N GLU A 503 1.32 20.52 -16.96
CA GLU A 503 1.40 21.90 -17.42
C GLU A 503 1.74 21.98 -18.92
N GLN A 504 1.38 23.09 -19.53
CA GLN A 504 1.80 23.42 -20.90
C GLN A 504 3.22 23.94 -20.90
N ILE A 505 4.06 23.32 -21.71
CA ILE A 505 5.48 23.64 -21.81
C ILE A 505 5.88 23.97 -23.26
N ILE A 506 6.97 24.70 -23.40
CA ILE A 506 7.62 24.97 -24.67
C ILE A 506 9.01 24.33 -24.64
N ILE A 507 9.25 23.42 -25.56
CA ILE A 507 10.54 22.77 -25.76
C ILE A 507 11.26 23.50 -26.89
N THR A 508 12.52 23.85 -26.69
CA THR A 508 13.39 24.42 -27.73
C THR A 508 14.60 23.52 -27.94
N LEU A 509 14.94 23.30 -29.22
CA LEU A 509 16.15 22.58 -29.65
C LEU A 509 16.95 23.44 -30.61
N SER A 510 18.25 23.60 -30.37
CA SER A 510 19.15 24.34 -31.28
C SER A 510 19.75 23.43 -32.37
N HIS A 511 20.36 24.05 -33.42
CA HIS A 511 21.08 23.29 -34.45
C HIS A 511 22.27 22.49 -33.87
N ASN A 512 22.92 23.01 -32.83
CA ASN A 512 23.98 22.31 -32.11
C ASN A 512 23.46 21.32 -31.09
N GLN A 513 22.14 20.95 -31.17
CA GLN A 513 21.50 19.91 -30.39
C GLN A 513 21.44 20.19 -28.88
N TYR A 514 21.28 21.48 -28.47
CA TYR A 514 20.96 21.85 -27.09
C TYR A 514 19.45 21.92 -26.90
N ILE A 515 18.95 21.27 -25.87
CA ILE A 515 17.52 21.18 -25.58
C ILE A 515 17.20 21.73 -24.18
N LYS A 516 16.04 22.35 -24.03
CA LYS A 516 15.46 22.77 -22.75
C LYS A 516 13.95 22.87 -22.84
N ARG A 517 13.27 22.87 -21.68
CA ARG A 517 11.85 23.23 -21.58
C ARG A 517 11.63 24.47 -20.72
N LEU A 518 10.53 25.17 -20.98
CA LEU A 518 10.00 26.28 -20.19
C LEU A 518 8.50 26.14 -20.05
N ALA A 519 7.90 26.65 -18.96
CA ALA A 519 6.46 26.82 -18.89
C ALA A 519 5.99 27.81 -19.99
N ALA A 520 4.86 27.48 -20.64
CA ALA A 520 4.33 28.33 -21.72
C ALA A 520 3.96 29.74 -21.23
N SER A 521 3.58 29.91 -19.97
CA SER A 521 3.29 31.14 -19.26
C SER A 521 4.50 32.14 -19.20
N THR A 522 5.73 31.63 -19.43
CA THR A 522 6.95 32.46 -19.43
C THR A 522 6.94 33.51 -20.55
N TYR A 523 6.16 33.30 -21.63
CA TYR A 523 6.11 34.20 -22.80
C TYR A 523 4.78 34.95 -22.85
N LYS A 524 4.79 36.27 -22.55
CA LYS A 524 3.59 37.13 -22.63
C LYS A 524 3.25 37.46 -24.08
N SER A 525 1.95 37.50 -24.39
CA SER A 525 1.45 37.91 -25.74
C SER A 525 1.81 39.36 -26.07
N GLN A 526 2.22 39.63 -27.33
CA GLN A 526 2.57 40.95 -27.86
C GLN A 526 1.74 41.28 -29.09
N GLY A 527 1.61 42.55 -29.44
CA GLY A 527 0.99 42.93 -30.69
C GLY A 527 1.84 42.55 -31.92
N ARG A 528 1.21 42.34 -33.07
CA ARG A 528 1.92 42.05 -34.33
C ARG A 528 2.94 43.17 -34.65
N GLY A 529 4.10 42.80 -35.16
CA GLY A 529 5.19 43.73 -35.45
C GLY A 529 6.00 44.15 -34.22
N GLY A 530 5.83 43.49 -33.05
CA GLY A 530 6.70 43.69 -31.89
C GLY A 530 8.13 43.23 -32.13
N ARG A 531 9.04 43.64 -31.22
CA ARG A 531 10.48 43.30 -31.32
C ARG A 531 10.82 41.92 -30.71
N GLY A 532 9.89 41.30 -29.98
CA GLY A 532 10.12 40.03 -29.29
C GLY A 532 10.98 40.16 -28.03
N VAL A 533 11.23 38.99 -27.39
CA VAL A 533 12.08 38.87 -26.22
C VAL A 533 13.13 37.77 -26.42
N ASN A 534 14.26 37.89 -25.77
CA ASN A 534 15.33 36.89 -25.88
C ASN A 534 14.86 35.56 -25.27
N GLY A 535 14.72 34.51 -26.09
CA GLY A 535 14.18 33.20 -25.70
C GLY A 535 15.24 32.15 -25.37
N MET A 536 16.46 32.35 -25.91
CA MET A 536 17.59 31.44 -25.69
C MET A 536 18.88 32.18 -25.94
N THR A 537 19.87 32.01 -25.08
CA THR A 537 21.24 32.48 -25.38
C THR A 537 21.92 31.40 -26.22
N THR A 538 22.27 31.74 -27.43
CA THR A 538 23.03 30.89 -28.36
C THR A 538 24.49 31.35 -28.40
N ASN A 539 25.42 30.49 -28.79
CA ASN A 539 26.78 30.95 -29.18
C ASN A 539 26.71 31.63 -30.56
N ASP A 540 27.71 32.38 -30.93
CA ASP A 540 27.76 33.17 -32.18
C ASP A 540 27.50 32.36 -33.47
N GLU A 541 27.57 31.00 -33.40
CA GLU A 541 27.36 30.08 -34.53
C GLU A 541 26.19 29.08 -34.32
N ASP A 542 25.39 29.21 -33.23
CA ASP A 542 24.28 28.27 -32.94
C ASP A 542 22.94 28.98 -33.01
N ASN A 543 21.97 28.37 -33.70
CA ASN A 543 20.62 28.90 -33.89
C ASN A 543 19.57 27.90 -33.44
N VAL A 544 18.40 28.41 -33.07
CA VAL A 544 17.25 27.54 -32.72
C VAL A 544 16.71 26.85 -33.98
N ALA A 545 16.69 25.54 -33.95
CA ALA A 545 16.19 24.71 -35.03
C ALA A 545 14.70 24.37 -34.89
N TYR A 546 14.27 24.02 -33.67
CA TYR A 546 12.91 23.56 -33.41
C TYR A 546 12.34 24.15 -32.11
N MET A 547 11.04 24.40 -32.16
CA MET A 547 10.24 24.82 -31.02
C MET A 547 8.94 24.03 -31.04
N LEU A 548 8.57 23.44 -29.90
CA LEU A 548 7.38 22.57 -29.74
C LEU A 548 6.61 22.98 -28.49
N SER A 549 5.29 23.23 -28.64
CA SER A 549 4.37 23.42 -27.52
C SER A 549 3.66 22.09 -27.21
N CYS A 550 3.69 21.64 -25.99
CA CYS A 550 3.13 20.34 -25.56
C CYS A 550 2.86 20.33 -24.06
N SER A 551 2.30 19.22 -23.56
CA SER A 551 2.15 18.97 -22.13
C SER A 551 3.40 18.29 -21.54
N THR A 552 3.64 18.50 -20.24
CA THR A 552 4.66 17.75 -19.48
C THR A 552 4.48 16.23 -19.59
N HIS A 553 3.26 15.73 -19.74
CA HIS A 553 2.93 14.29 -19.81
C HIS A 553 2.97 13.70 -21.23
N ASP A 554 3.11 14.54 -22.26
CA ASP A 554 3.18 14.06 -23.64
C ASP A 554 4.46 13.25 -23.90
N HIS A 555 4.36 12.24 -24.76
CA HIS A 555 5.49 11.55 -25.34
C HIS A 555 6.10 12.43 -26.42
N ILE A 556 7.36 12.78 -26.27
CA ILE A 556 8.10 13.57 -27.25
C ILE A 556 8.92 12.60 -28.10
N LEU A 557 8.56 12.47 -29.36
CA LEU A 557 9.28 11.65 -30.34
C LEU A 557 10.32 12.51 -31.06
N PHE A 558 11.57 12.07 -31.01
CA PHE A 558 12.70 12.73 -31.66
C PHE A 558 13.13 11.90 -32.86
N PHE A 559 13.02 12.47 -34.04
CA PHE A 559 13.42 11.83 -35.29
C PHE A 559 14.75 12.40 -35.78
N THR A 560 15.66 11.51 -36.19
CA THR A 560 17.03 11.92 -36.57
C THR A 560 17.24 11.89 -38.08
N ASP A 561 18.31 12.57 -38.50
CA ASP A 561 18.82 12.58 -39.88
C ASP A 561 19.15 11.18 -40.41
N LYS A 562 19.46 10.24 -39.54
CA LYS A 562 19.68 8.82 -39.89
C LYS A 562 18.39 7.99 -39.96
N GLY A 563 17.21 8.62 -39.80
CA GLY A 563 15.90 7.97 -39.86
C GLY A 563 15.59 7.09 -38.64
N LYS A 564 16.21 7.35 -37.49
CA LYS A 564 15.87 6.75 -36.22
C LYS A 564 14.88 7.60 -35.43
N VAL A 565 14.20 6.99 -34.46
CA VAL A 565 13.29 7.66 -33.53
C VAL A 565 13.62 7.28 -32.10
N TYR A 566 13.60 8.26 -31.20
CA TYR A 566 13.79 8.18 -29.75
C TYR A 566 12.57 8.79 -29.06
N THR A 567 12.33 8.43 -27.80
CA THR A 567 11.21 9.01 -27.03
C THR A 567 11.65 9.41 -25.62
N LEU A 568 11.10 10.54 -25.16
CA LEU A 568 11.10 11.00 -23.77
C LEU A 568 9.71 11.51 -23.42
N LYS A 569 9.40 11.55 -22.12
CA LYS A 569 8.26 12.35 -21.64
C LYS A 569 8.66 13.82 -21.55
N GLY A 570 7.70 14.73 -21.74
CA GLY A 570 7.97 16.18 -21.67
C GLY A 570 8.63 16.60 -20.35
N TYR A 571 8.24 15.96 -19.23
CA TYR A 571 8.82 16.25 -17.91
C TYR A 571 10.27 15.75 -17.75
N GLU A 572 10.76 14.81 -18.54
CA GLU A 572 12.13 14.32 -18.50
C GLU A 572 13.13 15.34 -19.10
N ILE A 573 12.64 16.31 -19.86
CA ILE A 573 13.47 17.41 -20.39
C ILE A 573 13.66 18.46 -19.29
N ASN A 574 14.90 18.88 -19.04
CA ASN A 574 15.22 19.79 -17.95
C ASN A 574 14.54 21.15 -18.12
N GLN A 575 13.83 21.60 -17.07
CA GLN A 575 13.32 22.96 -16.98
C GLN A 575 14.45 23.93 -16.69
N MET A 576 14.57 24.99 -17.48
CA MET A 576 15.67 25.92 -17.37
C MET A 576 15.18 27.37 -17.53
N SER A 577 16.03 28.33 -17.19
CA SER A 577 15.68 29.72 -17.37
C SER A 577 15.57 30.08 -18.85
N ARG A 578 14.81 31.15 -19.15
CA ARG A 578 14.62 31.66 -20.52
C ARG A 578 15.96 31.94 -21.23
N GLN A 579 16.94 32.51 -20.54
CA GLN A 579 18.23 32.89 -21.07
C GLN A 579 19.27 31.75 -21.12
N SER A 580 19.01 30.60 -20.54
CA SER A 580 19.97 29.49 -20.52
C SER A 580 20.15 28.87 -21.91
N LYS A 581 21.33 28.31 -22.16
CA LYS A 581 21.69 27.60 -23.40
C LYS A 581 20.96 26.25 -23.56
N GLY A 582 20.50 25.64 -22.49
CA GLY A 582 20.00 24.26 -22.48
C GLY A 582 21.12 23.23 -22.21
N ILE A 583 20.78 21.94 -22.32
CA ILE A 583 21.71 20.83 -22.19
C ILE A 583 21.85 20.10 -23.54
N PRO A 584 23.02 19.50 -23.86
CA PRO A 584 23.15 18.65 -25.04
C PRO A 584 22.18 17.51 -25.02
N ILE A 585 21.44 17.27 -26.10
CA ILE A 585 20.41 16.23 -26.19
C ILE A 585 20.99 14.82 -26.01
N ILE A 586 22.26 14.60 -26.33
CA ILE A 586 22.99 13.35 -26.10
C ILE A 586 23.05 12.95 -24.62
N ASN A 587 22.86 13.91 -23.71
CA ASN A 587 22.77 13.63 -22.27
C ASN A 587 21.42 13.03 -21.86
N LEU A 588 20.40 13.14 -22.70
CA LEU A 588 19.05 12.62 -22.46
C LEU A 588 18.74 11.37 -23.30
N LEU A 589 19.28 11.31 -24.54
CA LEU A 589 19.03 10.24 -25.51
C LEU A 589 20.35 9.54 -25.88
N GLU A 590 20.30 8.24 -26.09
CA GLU A 590 21.45 7.44 -26.55
C GLU A 590 21.69 7.60 -28.07
N ILE A 591 21.90 8.85 -28.52
CA ILE A 591 22.12 9.23 -29.91
C ILE A 591 23.61 9.00 -30.29
N GLU A 592 23.87 8.51 -31.48
CA GLU A 592 25.23 8.34 -32.00
C GLU A 592 25.95 9.70 -32.20
N LYS A 593 27.28 9.73 -32.11
CA LYS A 593 28.09 10.97 -32.08
C LYS A 593 27.86 11.89 -33.26
N GLU A 594 27.49 11.36 -34.44
CA GLU A 594 27.25 12.15 -35.66
C GLU A 594 25.77 12.20 -36.09
N GLU A 595 24.88 11.77 -35.22
CA GLU A 595 23.44 11.76 -35.48
C GLU A 595 22.80 13.02 -34.93
N LYS A 596 21.93 13.67 -35.70
CA LYS A 596 21.24 14.92 -35.32
C LYS A 596 19.73 14.76 -35.35
N VAL A 597 19.07 15.33 -34.37
CA VAL A 597 17.59 15.39 -34.36
C VAL A 597 17.13 16.42 -35.39
N ASN A 598 16.28 16.01 -36.32
CA ASN A 598 15.75 16.80 -37.42
C ASN A 598 14.24 17.05 -37.35
N SER A 599 13.51 16.38 -36.49
CA SER A 599 12.08 16.63 -36.25
C SER A 599 11.67 16.17 -34.86
N ILE A 600 10.75 16.89 -34.25
CA ILE A 600 10.20 16.60 -32.92
C ILE A 600 8.67 16.69 -32.99
N ILE A 601 7.98 15.69 -32.44
CA ILE A 601 6.52 15.68 -32.33
C ILE A 601 6.10 15.27 -30.93
N ALA A 602 5.05 15.90 -30.39
CA ALA A 602 4.42 15.51 -29.14
C ALA A 602 3.16 14.66 -29.37
N ILE A 603 3.00 13.61 -28.64
CA ILE A 603 1.87 12.69 -28.72
C ILE A 603 1.41 12.33 -27.33
N SER A 604 0.13 12.56 -27.03
CA SER A 604 -0.45 12.28 -25.71
C SER A 604 -0.68 10.78 -25.47
N ASP A 605 -1.13 10.04 -26.49
CA ASP A 605 -1.35 8.58 -26.42
C ASP A 605 -0.75 7.90 -27.66
N LEU A 606 0.27 7.06 -27.45
CA LEU A 606 0.93 6.29 -28.50
C LEU A 606 0.13 5.05 -28.96
N GLN A 607 -0.93 4.66 -28.24
CA GLN A 607 -1.75 3.49 -28.54
C GLN A 607 -3.08 3.84 -29.22
N GLU A 608 -3.30 5.11 -29.54
CA GLU A 608 -4.53 5.59 -30.14
C GLU A 608 -4.82 4.88 -31.47
N GLU A 609 -5.93 4.15 -31.52
CA GLU A 609 -6.36 3.40 -32.70
C GLU A 609 -6.83 4.33 -33.83
N GLY A 610 -6.66 3.90 -35.09
CA GLY A 610 -7.03 4.68 -36.27
C GLY A 610 -6.07 5.83 -36.60
N THR A 611 -5.05 6.07 -35.77
CA THR A 611 -4.07 7.15 -35.98
C THR A 611 -2.78 6.64 -36.59
N SER A 612 -2.21 7.42 -37.51
CA SER A 612 -0.94 7.15 -38.20
C SER A 612 0.01 8.32 -38.09
N LEU A 613 1.31 8.06 -38.24
CA LEU A 613 2.32 9.08 -38.45
C LEU A 613 2.60 9.22 -39.97
N MET A 614 2.52 10.46 -40.46
CA MET A 614 2.89 10.84 -41.79
C MET A 614 4.26 11.54 -41.78
N PHE A 615 5.17 11.06 -42.55
CA PHE A 615 6.54 11.56 -42.70
C PHE A 615 6.68 12.29 -44.02
N SER A 616 7.44 13.37 -44.04
CA SER A 616 7.85 14.03 -45.27
C SER A 616 9.34 14.27 -45.28
N THR A 617 10.01 14.04 -46.41
CA THR A 617 11.44 14.24 -46.57
C THR A 617 11.72 15.50 -47.40
N ARG A 618 12.96 16.00 -47.38
CA ARG A 618 13.46 17.17 -48.12
C ARG A 618 13.23 16.99 -49.62
N PHE A 619 13.37 15.78 -50.16
CA PHE A 619 13.19 15.49 -51.58
C PHE A 619 11.75 15.14 -51.95
N GLY A 620 10.79 15.38 -51.04
CA GLY A 620 9.36 15.21 -51.30
C GLY A 620 8.87 13.78 -51.30
N ILE A 621 9.53 12.89 -50.62
CA ILE A 621 9.03 11.54 -50.32
C ILE A 621 8.11 11.62 -49.11
N VAL A 622 7.01 10.89 -49.13
CA VAL A 622 6.07 10.76 -48.00
C VAL A 622 5.87 9.30 -47.61
N LYS A 623 5.61 9.06 -46.33
CA LYS A 623 5.39 7.73 -45.78
C LYS A 623 4.33 7.80 -44.70
N LYS A 624 3.42 6.81 -44.64
CA LYS A 624 2.42 6.66 -43.58
C LYS A 624 2.69 5.36 -42.85
N SER A 625 2.79 5.42 -41.50
CA SER A 625 2.96 4.25 -40.61
C SER A 625 2.01 4.35 -39.43
N LYS A 626 1.56 3.21 -38.87
CA LYS A 626 0.69 3.19 -37.68
C LYS A 626 1.39 3.84 -36.49
N LEU A 627 0.65 4.62 -35.72
CA LEU A 627 1.18 5.23 -34.48
C LEU A 627 1.62 4.16 -33.47
N GLY A 628 0.84 3.08 -33.32
CA GLY A 628 1.16 1.97 -32.41
C GLY A 628 2.50 1.26 -32.69
N ASP A 629 3.05 1.35 -33.92
CA ASP A 629 4.38 0.83 -34.24
C ASP A 629 5.50 1.54 -33.46
N TYR A 630 5.20 2.69 -32.87
CA TYR A 630 6.10 3.55 -32.10
C TYR A 630 5.85 3.51 -30.59
N ALA A 631 4.88 2.76 -30.10
CA ALA A 631 4.52 2.71 -28.67
C ALA A 631 5.63 2.08 -27.77
N SER A 632 6.47 1.20 -28.31
CA SER A 632 7.52 0.51 -27.53
C SER A 632 8.94 0.94 -27.95
N ILE A 633 9.22 2.25 -27.94
CA ILE A 633 10.55 2.77 -28.24
C ILE A 633 11.41 2.74 -26.99
N LEU A 634 12.61 2.17 -27.10
CA LEU A 634 13.62 2.16 -26.04
C LEU A 634 14.53 3.38 -26.13
N LYS A 635 15.26 3.72 -25.06
CA LYS A 635 16.26 4.82 -25.05
C LYS A 635 17.38 4.66 -26.09
N LYS A 636 17.61 3.43 -26.61
CA LYS A 636 18.53 3.12 -27.72
C LYS A 636 17.99 3.49 -29.11
N GLY A 637 16.75 3.97 -29.18
CA GLY A 637 16.09 4.31 -30.43
C GLY A 637 15.70 3.11 -31.30
N LYS A 638 14.91 3.40 -32.34
CA LYS A 638 14.47 2.44 -33.35
C LYS A 638 14.49 3.10 -34.74
N ILE A 639 14.65 2.28 -35.79
CA ILE A 639 14.54 2.79 -37.17
C ILE A 639 13.08 3.22 -37.42
N ALA A 640 12.89 4.46 -37.85
CA ALA A 640 11.59 5.03 -38.18
C ALA A 640 11.33 5.11 -39.68
N LEU A 641 12.37 5.38 -40.50
CA LEU A 641 12.29 5.57 -41.93
C LEU A 641 13.62 5.23 -42.58
N LYS A 642 13.59 4.58 -43.76
CA LYS A 642 14.76 4.42 -44.60
C LYS A 642 14.86 5.63 -45.54
N LEU A 643 15.91 6.42 -45.41
CA LEU A 643 16.21 7.60 -46.23
C LEU A 643 17.05 7.24 -47.46
N ASP A 644 16.89 8.00 -48.55
CA ASP A 644 17.78 7.97 -49.70
C ASP A 644 19.08 8.73 -49.40
N GLU A 645 20.12 8.48 -50.17
CA GLU A 645 21.40 9.19 -50.02
C GLU A 645 21.21 10.67 -50.30
N GLY A 646 21.63 11.51 -49.38
CA GLY A 646 21.50 12.99 -49.42
C GLY A 646 20.10 13.53 -49.09
N ASP A 647 19.10 12.66 -48.83
CA ASP A 647 17.78 13.10 -48.37
C ASP A 647 17.77 13.21 -46.81
N SER A 648 16.86 14.00 -46.27
CA SER A 648 16.67 14.20 -44.86
C SER A 648 15.19 14.25 -44.50
N LEU A 649 14.84 13.78 -43.33
CA LEU A 649 13.51 13.94 -42.78
C LEU A 649 13.26 15.41 -42.44
N ILE A 650 12.13 15.96 -42.88
CA ILE A 650 11.76 17.38 -42.63
C ILE A 650 10.70 17.48 -41.56
N ASP A 651 9.64 16.70 -41.67
CA ASP A 651 8.50 16.83 -40.78
C ASP A 651 7.78 15.50 -40.56
N VAL A 652 7.15 15.37 -39.40
CA VAL A 652 6.30 14.24 -39.03
C VAL A 652 5.02 14.78 -38.43
N GLN A 653 3.87 14.33 -38.92
CA GLN A 653 2.56 14.74 -38.45
C GLN A 653 1.70 13.54 -38.05
N ARG A 654 0.89 13.73 -37.01
CA ARG A 654 -0.17 12.79 -36.64
C ARG A 654 -1.37 12.96 -37.58
N ILE A 655 -1.90 11.86 -38.12
CA ILE A 655 -2.96 11.91 -39.12
C ILE A 655 -3.90 10.71 -39.04
N THR A 656 -5.17 10.92 -39.43
CA THR A 656 -6.15 9.86 -39.73
C THR A 656 -6.36 9.73 -41.24
N ASP A 657 -6.91 8.62 -41.69
CA ASP A 657 -7.12 8.33 -43.11
C ASP A 657 -8.09 9.31 -43.82
N GLU A 658 -9.01 9.92 -43.07
CA GLU A 658 -9.98 10.87 -43.58
C GLU A 658 -9.41 12.27 -43.84
N GLN A 659 -8.23 12.59 -43.29
CA GLN A 659 -7.62 13.91 -43.37
C GLN A 659 -6.78 14.10 -44.63
N ASP A 660 -6.62 15.35 -45.02
CA ASP A 660 -5.67 15.74 -46.07
C ASP A 660 -4.39 16.28 -45.49
N ILE A 661 -3.28 16.08 -46.18
CA ILE A 661 -2.02 16.71 -45.90
C ILE A 661 -1.67 17.74 -46.98
N MET A 662 -1.04 18.81 -46.55
CA MET A 662 -0.47 19.81 -47.45
C MET A 662 1.06 19.87 -47.29
N ILE A 663 1.80 19.58 -48.34
CA ILE A 663 3.24 19.63 -48.40
C ILE A 663 3.64 20.95 -49.05
N VAL A 664 4.50 21.73 -48.41
CA VAL A 664 4.92 23.07 -48.89
C VAL A 664 6.42 23.11 -49.15
N THR A 665 6.80 23.81 -50.22
CA THR A 665 8.22 23.98 -50.62
C THR A 665 8.74 25.38 -50.32
N ALA A 666 10.04 25.52 -50.22
CA ALA A 666 10.72 26.79 -49.97
C ALA A 666 10.41 27.86 -51.03
N ASN A 667 10.27 27.48 -52.30
CA ASN A 667 9.98 28.39 -53.41
C ASN A 667 8.46 28.63 -53.60
N GLY A 668 7.64 28.23 -52.63
CA GLY A 668 6.24 28.62 -52.56
C GLY A 668 5.30 27.72 -53.36
N GLN A 669 5.65 26.50 -53.66
CA GLN A 669 4.71 25.48 -54.19
C GLN A 669 4.07 24.72 -53.03
N ALA A 670 2.83 24.26 -53.18
CA ALA A 670 2.14 23.41 -52.26
C ALA A 670 1.28 22.37 -52.98
N ILE A 671 1.22 21.16 -52.41
CA ILE A 671 0.35 20.11 -52.88
C ILE A 671 -0.54 19.62 -51.72
N ARG A 672 -1.84 19.58 -51.94
CA ARG A 672 -2.81 18.98 -51.00
C ARG A 672 -3.19 17.60 -51.50
N ILE A 673 -2.98 16.57 -50.68
CA ILE A 673 -3.26 15.17 -50.98
C ILE A 673 -4.03 14.52 -49.85
N ASN A 674 -4.98 13.64 -50.16
CA ASN A 674 -5.70 12.87 -49.14
C ASN A 674 -4.78 11.77 -48.55
N ALA A 675 -4.81 11.60 -47.23
CA ALA A 675 -3.95 10.64 -46.54
C ALA A 675 -4.20 9.18 -46.94
N GLU A 676 -5.44 8.85 -47.37
CA GLU A 676 -5.80 7.53 -47.86
C GLU A 676 -4.99 7.17 -49.15
N LYS A 677 -4.64 8.14 -49.98
CA LYS A 677 -3.83 7.95 -51.19
C LYS A 677 -2.37 7.59 -50.90
N VAL A 678 -1.92 7.72 -49.64
CA VAL A 678 -0.61 7.26 -49.20
C VAL A 678 -0.80 5.92 -48.46
N ARG A 679 -0.40 4.80 -49.12
CA ARG A 679 -0.51 3.48 -48.52
C ARG A 679 0.18 3.39 -47.17
N GLN A 680 -0.40 2.67 -46.23
CA GLN A 680 0.23 2.37 -44.95
C GLN A 680 1.41 1.42 -45.13
N MET A 681 2.55 1.71 -44.49
CA MET A 681 3.81 1.00 -44.63
C MET A 681 4.47 0.76 -43.30
N GLY A 682 5.19 -0.34 -43.19
CA GLY A 682 5.93 -0.69 -41.98
C GLY A 682 7.06 0.33 -41.68
N ARG A 683 7.50 0.36 -40.43
CA ARG A 683 8.46 1.32 -39.88
C ARG A 683 9.76 1.47 -40.68
N VAL A 684 10.32 0.41 -41.24
CA VAL A 684 11.64 0.40 -41.94
C VAL A 684 11.54 0.71 -43.43
N SER A 685 10.34 1.04 -43.97
CA SER A 685 10.18 1.31 -45.41
C SER A 685 10.61 2.72 -45.79
N ARG A 686 10.92 2.94 -47.07
CA ARG A 686 11.37 4.21 -47.67
C ARG A 686 10.26 5.24 -47.82
N GLY A 687 9.10 4.87 -48.26
CA GLY A 687 7.98 5.75 -48.61
C GLY A 687 7.73 5.85 -50.13
N VAL A 688 6.89 6.81 -50.52
CA VAL A 688 6.46 7.06 -51.91
C VAL A 688 6.56 8.53 -52.24
N LYS A 689 6.62 8.89 -53.54
CA LYS A 689 6.70 10.26 -53.96
C LYS A 689 5.45 11.04 -53.62
N GLY A 690 5.58 12.13 -52.85
CA GLY A 690 4.50 13.04 -52.43
C GLY A 690 4.34 14.23 -53.40
N ILE A 691 5.43 14.95 -53.71
CA ILE A 691 5.45 16.11 -54.58
C ILE A 691 6.60 15.98 -55.59
N THR A 692 6.43 16.56 -56.79
CA THR A 692 7.53 16.75 -57.76
C THR A 692 8.09 18.13 -57.58
N LEU A 693 9.38 18.22 -57.20
CA LEU A 693 10.10 19.45 -56.95
C LEU A 693 10.63 20.07 -58.25
N SER A 694 10.69 21.38 -58.29
CA SER A 694 11.45 22.12 -59.30
C SER A 694 12.97 22.08 -58.96
N PRO A 695 13.88 22.37 -59.94
CA PRO A 695 15.30 22.48 -59.66
C PRO A 695 15.54 23.45 -58.49
N ASP A 696 16.46 23.14 -57.61
CA ASP A 696 16.85 23.94 -56.43
C ASP A 696 15.73 24.20 -55.41
N ASP A 697 14.60 23.51 -55.50
CA ASP A 697 13.52 23.58 -54.52
C ASP A 697 13.54 22.37 -53.56
N TYR A 698 12.99 22.55 -52.36
CA TYR A 698 12.95 21.53 -51.33
C TYR A 698 11.71 21.70 -50.43
N VAL A 699 11.26 20.64 -49.84
CA VAL A 699 10.16 20.66 -48.87
C VAL A 699 10.61 21.32 -47.57
N ILE A 700 9.76 22.22 -47.02
CA ILE A 700 10.02 22.94 -45.77
C ILE A 700 9.14 22.48 -44.62
N GLY A 701 8.03 21.79 -44.91
CA GLY A 701 7.10 21.33 -43.90
C GLY A 701 5.86 20.66 -44.51
N MET A 702 5.15 20.03 -43.69
CA MET A 702 3.88 19.33 -43.98
C MET A 702 2.86 19.68 -42.91
N GLU A 703 1.62 19.97 -43.28
CA GLU A 703 0.54 20.26 -42.34
C GLU A 703 -0.69 19.41 -42.65
N VAL A 704 -1.41 19.03 -41.59
CA VAL A 704 -2.72 18.40 -41.71
C VAL A 704 -3.75 19.47 -42.00
N VAL A 705 -4.50 19.31 -43.09
CA VAL A 705 -5.49 20.27 -43.54
C VAL A 705 -6.88 19.82 -43.10
N ASP A 706 -7.54 20.71 -42.37
CA ASP A 706 -8.93 20.63 -41.99
C ASP A 706 -9.68 21.78 -42.67
N GLU A 707 -10.87 21.52 -43.25
CA GLU A 707 -11.66 22.56 -43.94
C GLU A 707 -12.17 23.65 -42.99
N SER A 708 -12.30 23.36 -41.69
CA SER A 708 -12.63 24.34 -40.67
C SER A 708 -11.46 25.28 -40.31
N LYS A 709 -10.25 24.94 -40.72
CA LYS A 709 -9.01 25.69 -40.43
C LYS A 709 -8.49 26.43 -41.64
N LYS A 710 -7.64 27.39 -41.39
CA LYS A 710 -6.96 28.20 -42.41
C LYS A 710 -5.47 27.85 -42.42
N ILE A 711 -4.76 28.21 -43.50
CA ILE A 711 -3.37 27.94 -43.67
C ILE A 711 -2.56 29.24 -43.46
N LEU A 712 -1.74 29.26 -42.44
CA LEU A 712 -0.76 30.30 -42.18
C LEU A 712 0.54 29.94 -42.89
N THR A 713 1.13 30.90 -43.59
CA THR A 713 2.50 30.80 -44.13
C THR A 713 3.34 31.96 -43.63
N VAL A 714 4.59 31.67 -43.25
CA VAL A 714 5.57 32.69 -42.79
C VAL A 714 6.86 32.54 -43.59
N THR A 715 7.43 33.67 -43.99
CA THR A 715 8.67 33.73 -44.76
C THR A 715 9.87 34.12 -43.90
N GLU A 716 11.09 33.86 -44.37
CA GLU A 716 12.35 34.19 -43.70
C GLU A 716 12.48 35.65 -43.30
N ASN A 717 11.90 36.56 -44.08
CA ASN A 717 11.95 38.00 -43.81
C ASN A 717 10.77 38.51 -42.96
N GLY A 718 10.08 37.63 -42.23
CA GLY A 718 9.04 37.99 -41.25
C GLY A 718 7.71 38.45 -41.88
N ILE A 719 7.41 38.06 -43.11
CA ILE A 719 6.14 38.30 -43.77
C ILE A 719 5.26 37.06 -43.60
N GLY A 720 4.06 37.25 -43.08
CA GLY A 720 3.10 36.16 -42.86
C GLY A 720 1.72 36.49 -43.43
N LYS A 721 0.95 35.47 -43.77
CA LYS A 721 -0.46 35.58 -44.17
C LYS A 721 -1.22 34.32 -43.87
N ILE A 722 -2.52 34.45 -43.74
CA ILE A 722 -3.45 33.34 -43.62
C ILE A 722 -4.22 33.23 -44.96
N SER A 723 -4.41 32.01 -45.46
CA SER A 723 -5.22 31.72 -46.65
C SER A 723 -6.28 30.68 -46.30
N LYS A 724 -7.45 30.69 -46.99
CA LYS A 724 -8.47 29.67 -46.77
C LYS A 724 -7.98 28.32 -47.30
N SER A 725 -8.23 27.24 -46.54
CA SER A 725 -7.88 25.88 -46.95
C SER A 725 -8.56 25.45 -48.25
N THR A 726 -9.77 25.98 -48.52
CA THR A 726 -10.57 25.76 -49.74
C THR A 726 -9.93 26.31 -51.03
N GLU A 727 -8.92 27.19 -50.94
CA GLU A 727 -8.17 27.65 -52.10
C GLU A 727 -7.18 26.63 -52.68
N PHE A 728 -7.01 25.48 -51.96
CA PHE A 728 -6.08 24.41 -52.32
C PHE A 728 -6.86 23.13 -52.64
N ASN A 729 -7.03 22.82 -53.93
CA ASN A 729 -7.72 21.59 -54.35
C ASN A 729 -6.92 20.33 -53.98
N VAL A 730 -7.63 19.28 -53.61
CA VAL A 730 -7.04 17.95 -53.40
C VAL A 730 -6.67 17.37 -54.76
N ILE A 731 -5.41 16.94 -54.91
CA ILE A 731 -4.90 16.33 -56.16
C ILE A 731 -4.15 15.03 -55.83
N ASN A 732 -3.83 14.25 -56.86
CA ASN A 732 -3.07 13.02 -56.67
C ASN A 732 -1.62 13.32 -56.27
N ARG A 733 -1.04 12.45 -55.41
CA ARG A 733 0.35 12.53 -55.01
C ARG A 733 1.32 12.52 -56.21
N GLY A 734 2.48 13.11 -56.04
CA GLY A 734 3.52 13.21 -57.07
C GLY A 734 3.35 14.33 -58.11
N GLY A 735 2.29 15.16 -57.99
CA GLY A 735 2.10 16.35 -58.81
C GLY A 735 3.05 17.49 -58.47
N LYS A 736 3.08 18.57 -59.26
CA LYS A 736 3.87 19.78 -59.00
C LYS A 736 3.22 20.74 -58.00
N GLY A 737 1.92 20.54 -57.68
CA GLY A 737 1.14 21.41 -56.80
C GLY A 737 0.81 22.78 -57.38
N VAL A 738 0.43 23.73 -56.49
CA VAL A 738 0.02 25.09 -56.80
C VAL A 738 0.80 26.11 -55.96
N LYS A 739 0.86 27.39 -56.38
CA LYS A 739 1.53 28.41 -55.59
C LYS A 739 0.76 28.72 -54.31
N VAL A 740 1.43 28.68 -53.14
CA VAL A 740 0.90 29.05 -51.82
C VAL A 740 1.26 30.48 -51.42
N ALA A 741 2.36 31.01 -51.91
CA ALA A 741 2.77 32.38 -51.72
C ALA A 741 3.64 32.88 -52.90
N LYS A 742 3.75 34.20 -53.04
CA LYS A 742 4.68 34.84 -54.01
C LYS A 742 6.01 35.05 -53.33
N VAL A 743 7.01 34.24 -53.64
CA VAL A 743 8.39 34.36 -53.18
C VAL A 743 9.10 35.41 -54.03
N THR A 744 9.67 36.45 -53.41
CA THR A 744 10.42 37.54 -53.97
C THR A 744 11.65 37.89 -53.14
N LYS A 745 12.59 38.70 -53.61
CA LYS A 745 13.70 39.17 -52.80
C LYS A 745 13.25 39.91 -51.53
N LYS A 746 12.07 40.55 -51.54
CA LYS A 746 11.49 41.26 -50.40
C LYS A 746 10.90 40.32 -49.35
N THR A 747 10.24 39.27 -49.78
CA THR A 747 9.59 38.30 -48.84
C THR A 747 10.56 37.24 -48.33
N GLY A 748 11.54 36.88 -49.14
CA GLY A 748 12.37 35.71 -48.88
C GLY A 748 11.66 34.39 -49.12
N LYS A 749 12.32 33.27 -48.88
CA LYS A 749 11.77 31.91 -48.98
C LYS A 749 10.72 31.66 -47.89
N ILE A 750 9.82 30.70 -48.11
CA ILE A 750 8.91 30.22 -47.05
C ILE A 750 9.73 29.38 -46.07
N VAL A 751 9.53 29.61 -44.75
CA VAL A 751 10.20 28.88 -43.66
C VAL A 751 9.24 28.08 -42.82
N ALA A 752 7.96 28.47 -42.79
CA ALA A 752 6.95 27.74 -42.02
C ALA A 752 5.55 27.75 -42.66
N VAL A 753 4.85 26.68 -42.48
CA VAL A 753 3.42 26.52 -42.77
C VAL A 753 2.75 25.98 -41.51
N LYS A 754 1.56 26.50 -41.13
CA LYS A 754 0.77 26.01 -39.99
C LYS A 754 -0.73 26.05 -40.32
N SER A 755 -1.45 25.05 -39.86
CA SER A 755 -2.90 24.98 -39.92
C SER A 755 -3.48 25.64 -38.66
N VAL A 756 -4.29 26.72 -38.82
CA VAL A 756 -4.73 27.58 -37.71
C VAL A 756 -6.25 27.74 -37.67
N SER A 757 -6.82 27.71 -36.44
CA SER A 757 -8.25 27.99 -36.22
C SER A 757 -8.55 29.47 -35.93
N GLY A 758 -7.57 30.21 -35.44
CA GLY A 758 -7.70 31.60 -35.02
C GLY A 758 -7.78 31.78 -33.50
N ASN A 759 -7.85 30.68 -32.75
CA ASN A 759 -7.94 30.67 -31.28
C ASN A 759 -6.59 30.34 -30.62
N GLU A 760 -5.50 30.36 -31.41
CA GLU A 760 -4.15 30.08 -30.95
C GLU A 760 -3.30 31.33 -30.93
N ASP A 761 -2.22 31.29 -30.19
CA ASP A 761 -1.10 32.21 -30.29
C ASP A 761 0.00 31.65 -31.19
N LEU A 762 0.58 32.51 -32.01
CA LEU A 762 1.73 32.20 -32.85
C LEU A 762 3.02 32.60 -32.15
N MET A 763 3.92 31.70 -31.98
CA MET A 763 5.28 31.95 -31.51
C MET A 763 6.22 31.92 -32.70
N ILE A 764 6.91 33.03 -32.96
CA ILE A 764 7.88 33.20 -34.03
C ILE A 764 9.25 33.36 -33.38
N MET A 765 10.23 32.62 -33.86
CA MET A 765 11.60 32.70 -33.37
C MET A 765 12.53 33.04 -34.52
N THR A 766 13.48 33.95 -34.26
CA THR A 766 14.56 34.31 -35.20
C THR A 766 15.77 33.38 -35.01
N ASP A 767 16.65 33.38 -36.02
CA ASP A 767 17.94 32.71 -36.03
C ASP A 767 18.87 33.18 -34.87
N GLN A 768 18.67 34.39 -34.35
CA GLN A 768 19.40 34.91 -33.19
C GLN A 768 18.69 34.68 -31.86
N GLY A 769 17.69 33.81 -31.79
CA GLY A 769 17.02 33.38 -30.55
C GLY A 769 15.99 34.37 -29.99
N ILE A 770 15.57 35.39 -30.76
CA ILE A 770 14.52 36.32 -30.36
C ILE A 770 13.17 35.67 -30.63
N ILE A 771 12.30 35.63 -29.59
CA ILE A 771 10.95 35.06 -29.66
C ILE A 771 9.91 36.16 -29.53
N ILE A 772 8.89 36.13 -30.39
CA ILE A 772 7.66 36.89 -30.23
C ILE A 772 6.46 35.96 -30.17
N ARG A 773 5.53 36.28 -29.30
CA ARG A 773 4.21 35.61 -29.19
C ARG A 773 3.14 36.60 -29.65
N ILE A 774 2.36 36.26 -30.66
CA ILE A 774 1.30 37.10 -31.23
C ILE A 774 0.02 36.31 -31.39
N ASP A 775 -1.13 36.99 -31.28
CA ASP A 775 -2.42 36.40 -31.54
C ASP A 775 -2.58 36.10 -33.04
N VAL A 776 -2.93 34.85 -33.40
CA VAL A 776 -3.16 34.45 -34.80
C VAL A 776 -4.27 35.27 -35.45
N SER A 777 -5.29 35.68 -34.69
CA SER A 777 -6.39 36.50 -35.19
C SER A 777 -5.98 37.88 -35.70
N ALA A 778 -4.82 38.37 -35.24
CA ALA A 778 -4.26 39.64 -35.69
C ALA A 778 -3.61 39.58 -37.12
N ILE A 779 -3.43 38.38 -37.69
CA ILE A 779 -2.83 38.17 -39.00
C ILE A 779 -3.94 38.17 -40.07
N SER A 780 -3.75 39.01 -41.14
CA SER A 780 -4.74 39.17 -42.17
C SER A 780 -4.98 37.91 -43.02
N THR A 781 -6.24 37.56 -43.25
CA THR A 781 -6.63 36.52 -44.20
C THR A 781 -6.59 37.10 -45.62
N LEU A 782 -5.74 36.53 -46.47
CA LEU A 782 -5.48 37.00 -47.83
C LEU A 782 -5.52 35.84 -48.82
N GLY A 783 -5.76 36.15 -50.09
CA GLY A 783 -5.74 35.16 -51.14
C GLY A 783 -4.37 34.47 -51.33
N ARG A 784 -4.40 33.29 -51.91
CA ARG A 784 -3.28 32.36 -52.06
C ARG A 784 -2.00 32.98 -52.64
N THR A 785 -2.12 33.89 -53.62
CA THR A 785 -0.98 34.51 -54.29
C THR A 785 -0.58 35.88 -53.71
N ALA A 786 -1.24 36.37 -52.65
CA ALA A 786 -0.94 37.66 -52.03
C ALA A 786 0.42 37.62 -51.28
N THR A 787 1.04 38.80 -51.10
CA THR A 787 2.38 38.94 -50.50
C THR A 787 2.35 38.71 -48.97
N GLY A 788 1.28 39.07 -48.28
CA GLY A 788 1.19 38.99 -46.83
C GLY A 788 1.49 40.27 -46.07
N VAL A 789 1.45 40.20 -44.74
CA VAL A 789 1.71 41.32 -43.81
C VAL A 789 2.92 41.05 -42.95
N LYS A 790 3.52 42.09 -42.38
CA LYS A 790 4.63 41.93 -41.45
C LYS A 790 4.15 41.37 -40.11
N VAL A 791 4.68 40.24 -39.68
CA VAL A 791 4.30 39.55 -38.42
C VAL A 791 5.36 39.75 -37.31
N ILE A 792 6.61 40.02 -37.67
CA ILE A 792 7.70 40.35 -36.75
C ILE A 792 8.56 41.47 -37.35
N ASN A 793 9.11 42.36 -36.50
CA ASN A 793 10.13 43.32 -36.89
C ASN A 793 11.51 42.70 -36.68
N LEU A 794 12.15 42.33 -37.78
CA LEU A 794 13.54 41.87 -37.78
C LEU A 794 14.47 43.06 -37.75
N VAL A 795 15.54 43.00 -37.00
CA VAL A 795 16.61 44.00 -36.86
C VAL A 795 17.85 43.42 -37.53
N ASP A 796 18.53 44.24 -38.32
CA ASP A 796 19.70 43.84 -39.10
C ASP A 796 19.48 42.61 -39.98
N ASP A 797 20.44 41.75 -40.21
CA ASP A 797 20.37 40.55 -41.07
C ASP A 797 19.63 39.37 -40.44
N GLN A 798 18.76 39.56 -39.40
CA GLN A 798 17.98 38.52 -38.78
C GLN A 798 16.96 37.88 -39.74
N LYS A 799 16.76 36.57 -39.57
CA LYS A 799 15.74 35.79 -40.29
C LYS A 799 14.86 35.00 -39.32
N VAL A 800 13.65 34.76 -39.75
CA VAL A 800 12.79 33.81 -39.04
C VAL A 800 13.34 32.40 -39.22
N ALA A 801 13.63 31.72 -38.11
CA ALA A 801 14.16 30.37 -38.10
C ALA A 801 13.05 29.33 -37.98
N THR A 802 12.09 29.50 -37.04
CA THR A 802 11.02 28.56 -36.81
C THR A 802 9.77 29.25 -36.27
N VAL A 803 8.61 28.55 -36.41
CA VAL A 803 7.30 29.03 -35.95
C VAL A 803 6.53 27.89 -35.35
N THR A 804 5.92 28.12 -34.19
CA THR A 804 5.00 27.13 -33.55
C THR A 804 3.70 27.77 -33.06
N LEU A 805 2.67 26.96 -32.85
CA LEU A 805 1.41 27.39 -32.26
C LEU A 805 1.43 27.08 -30.77
N ALA A 806 0.84 27.96 -29.95
CA ALA A 806 0.62 27.78 -28.53
C ALA A 806 -0.86 27.98 -28.20
N ALA A 807 -1.38 27.26 -27.22
CA ALA A 807 -2.73 27.51 -26.74
C ALA A 807 -2.83 28.95 -26.18
N LYS A 808 -3.97 29.60 -26.41
CA LYS A 808 -4.26 30.91 -25.83
C LYS A 808 -4.44 30.70 -24.30
N GLU A 809 -3.77 31.54 -23.50
CA GLU A 809 -4.03 31.58 -22.06
C GLU A 809 -5.45 32.17 -21.87
N GLU A 810 -6.31 31.45 -21.19
CA GLU A 810 -7.55 31.99 -20.64
C GLU A 810 -7.13 33.01 -19.56
N ILE A 811 -7.25 34.28 -19.84
CA ILE A 811 -7.17 35.35 -18.84
C ILE A 811 -8.45 35.17 -18.00
N SER A 812 -8.36 34.57 -16.82
CA SER A 812 -9.41 34.69 -15.81
C SER A 812 -9.50 36.19 -15.50
N GLU A 813 -10.56 36.84 -15.95
CA GLU A 813 -10.94 38.16 -15.45
C GLU A 813 -11.13 38.04 -13.94
N GLU A 814 -10.27 38.72 -13.15
CA GLU A 814 -10.41 38.94 -11.71
C GLU A 814 -11.56 39.90 -11.43
#